data_bf0dde706c639f6e2e67dac87813deea
#
_entry.id   bf0dde706c639f6e2e67dac87813deea
#
_cell.length_a   1.000
_cell.length_b   1.000
_cell.length_c   1.000
_cell.angle_alpha   90.00
_cell.angle_beta   90.00
_cell.angle_gamma   90.00
#
_symmetry.space_group_name_H-M   'P 1'
#
loop_
_entity.id
_entity.type
_entity.pdbx_description
1 polymer ?
#
loop_
_entity_poly.entity_id
_entity_poly.type
_entity_poly.pdbx_seq_one_letter_code
_entity_poly.pdbx_strand_id
1 'polypeptide(L)'
;MKNTILKIFNKRVLIFTLCFEIIVIVMTSMLGAQDISLQKNIISKNKINYGTALELHNRGKYLEAYNQFTNIMNTEDDMIIRDYTIYYGAKSALLTNMYNEAIDLYALLMKEYPRSSLYPYAEQYKALTEFYRDDYPISNFFNGKSQKWIKEFVGIRALRDTDDTNKARMIAYELLNRFGLSEAAIYYNNNFPEDISSFPNNLKFKTATILYEAGYRKASLKHFQYLYDNNAYKASSTYYMARIKQKSGDRRDAAALFDEYLSNLNNKSHRRLGLYYSADNYNRLKNYEKSIELYNTFLKEYPRDDYVPRIYNSFVTLSLNRNNLVQAKTYLTNVMKRFPKSRYTELALKSYLRKAFKLNNKTETYFATKALEARYPSFRHDFALSWNMWTAEEFGDIEKRDEYLMKTLLTSKSHYFIKGALSLANNEMIANVQLSNTYYLNEAKRYYADSNFTKSMQMLNKIQFLNYIATGKEDNITREARALAKNILMHNRFVKDLYANRSEDDLFNELSLQTRREVNKAIILYYYGDYDNAYTEFDKIFKKTQVTYPLFYFAEKIFKDSGNTKRLIQVSANIGKYFGYPYSDNVDLLPDEFRKRVYPRYFDEYVVPEAKYYKIEPAFVYAIMREESLFDPKAKSWVGAMGLMQLMPTTAAAENKKARYRYNPLDLTDPKQNINLGVSHLGWLFSSQKASNYILVAASYNAGSGRGRRWKAEYGTNNMYRTGRFIDIEETEYYVERVIKSYEYYSKYYKD
;
A
#
# COMPACT_ATOMS: atom_id res chain seq x y z
N MET A 1 4.44 64.41 37.46
CA MET A 1 4.22 63.35 38.50
C MET A 1 3.13 62.34 38.11
N LYS A 2 1.93 62.72 37.65
CA LYS A 2 0.88 61.71 37.31
C LYS A 2 1.29 60.70 36.20
N ASN A 3 1.99 61.11 35.16
CA ASN A 3 2.40 60.20 34.07
C ASN A 3 3.54 59.22 34.43
N THR A 4 4.35 59.55 35.42
CA THR A 4 5.44 58.68 35.89
C THR A 4 4.89 57.58 36.83
N ILE A 5 3.89 57.95 37.65
CA ILE A 5 3.22 56.96 38.54
C ILE A 5 2.39 55.97 37.74
N LEU A 6 1.70 56.40 36.65
CA LEU A 6 0.94 55.50 35.77
C LEU A 6 1.83 54.53 35.00
N LYS A 7 3.04 54.95 34.58
CA LYS A 7 4.04 54.06 33.94
C LYS A 7 4.64 53.03 34.91
N ILE A 8 4.83 53.42 36.16
CA ILE A 8 5.34 52.46 37.20
C ILE A 8 4.26 51.48 37.60
N PHE A 9 3.00 51.91 37.68
CA PHE A 9 1.84 51.05 37.99
C PHE A 9 1.60 50.02 36.89
N ASN A 10 1.59 50.44 35.61
CA ASN A 10 1.46 49.56 34.47
C ASN A 10 2.62 48.57 34.31
N LYS A 11 3.86 48.98 34.67
CA LYS A 11 5.02 48.10 34.63
C LYS A 11 4.98 47.06 35.76
N ARG A 12 4.46 47.41 36.94
CA ARG A 12 4.26 46.45 38.06
C ARG A 12 3.11 45.48 37.77
N VAL A 13 2.03 45.93 37.20
CA VAL A 13 0.92 45.03 36.77
C VAL A 13 1.39 44.10 35.69
N LEU A 14 2.14 44.57 34.68
CA LEU A 14 2.71 43.70 33.65
C LEU A 14 3.68 42.65 34.19
N ILE A 15 4.53 43.03 35.14
CA ILE A 15 5.44 42.10 35.83
C ILE A 15 4.65 41.10 36.68
N PHE A 16 3.61 41.51 37.37
CA PHE A 16 2.77 40.64 38.19
C PHE A 16 1.99 39.63 37.33
N THR A 17 1.48 40.07 36.14
CA THR A 17 0.81 39.21 35.17
C THR A 17 1.79 38.23 34.56
N LEU A 18 2.99 38.64 34.17
CA LEU A 18 4.04 37.74 33.67
C LEU A 18 4.52 36.75 34.73
N CYS A 19 4.70 37.20 35.98
CA CYS A 19 5.06 36.30 37.09
C CYS A 19 3.95 35.31 37.41
N PHE A 20 2.67 35.74 37.32
CA PHE A 20 1.52 34.85 37.52
C PHE A 20 1.38 33.82 36.37
N GLU A 21 1.58 34.24 35.10
CA GLU A 21 1.64 33.30 33.97
C GLU A 21 2.81 32.34 34.08
N ILE A 22 4.00 32.80 34.50
CA ILE A 22 5.15 31.94 34.73
C ILE A 22 4.88 30.96 35.90
N ILE A 23 4.26 31.42 36.99
CA ILE A 23 3.89 30.57 38.12
C ILE A 23 2.83 29.54 37.71
N VAL A 24 1.85 29.94 36.91
CA VAL A 24 0.83 29.02 36.36
C VAL A 24 1.48 28.01 35.40
N ILE A 25 2.41 28.46 34.54
CA ILE A 25 3.19 27.57 33.65
C ILE A 25 4.08 26.62 34.43
N VAL A 26 4.75 27.11 35.51
CA VAL A 26 5.59 26.28 36.38
C VAL A 26 4.73 25.33 37.23
N MET A 27 3.61 25.76 37.77
CA MET A 27 2.69 24.88 38.50
C MET A 27 2.03 23.84 37.57
N THR A 28 1.61 24.22 36.38
CA THR A 28 1.11 23.25 35.39
C THR A 28 2.18 22.30 34.87
N SER A 29 3.46 22.77 34.81
CA SER A 29 4.59 21.89 34.46
C SER A 29 5.01 20.98 35.61
N MET A 30 4.93 21.44 36.87
CA MET A 30 5.19 20.59 38.04
C MET A 30 4.07 19.57 38.28
N LEU A 31 2.80 19.96 38.12
CA LEU A 31 1.69 19.01 38.17
C LEU A 31 1.79 17.95 37.07
N GLY A 32 2.22 18.36 35.84
CA GLY A 32 2.44 17.40 34.74
C GLY A 32 3.65 16.48 34.90
N ALA A 33 4.66 16.86 35.72
CA ALA A 33 5.87 16.06 35.94
C ALA A 33 5.74 15.06 37.10
N GLN A 34 4.97 15.40 38.14
CA GLN A 34 4.67 14.47 39.25
C GLN A 34 3.73 13.33 38.82
N ASP A 35 2.93 13.56 37.80
CA ASP A 35 1.85 12.63 37.42
C ASP A 35 2.32 11.35 36.72
N ILE A 36 3.52 11.28 36.16
CA ILE A 36 3.88 10.16 35.28
C ILE A 36 4.44 8.96 36.03
N SER A 37 5.22 9.16 37.08
CA SER A 37 5.60 8.08 38.00
C SER A 37 4.41 7.63 38.89
N LEU A 38 3.52 8.57 39.23
CA LEU A 38 2.25 8.29 39.90
C LEU A 38 1.29 7.51 38.99
N GLN A 39 1.22 7.85 37.71
CA GLN A 39 0.38 7.18 36.72
C GLN A 39 0.80 5.75 36.40
N LYS A 40 2.10 5.39 36.47
CA LYS A 40 2.51 3.98 36.40
C LYS A 40 2.01 3.16 37.61
N ASN A 41 1.98 3.72 38.77
CA ASN A 41 1.37 3.08 39.94
C ASN A 41 -0.15 3.03 39.87
N ILE A 42 -0.80 4.04 39.26
CA ILE A 42 -2.23 4.07 38.95
C ILE A 42 -2.51 3.10 37.80
N ILE A 43 -1.72 3.09 36.73
CA ILE A 43 -1.83 2.13 35.63
C ILE A 43 -1.65 0.69 36.15
N SER A 44 -0.72 0.41 37.06
CA SER A 44 -0.59 -0.93 37.65
C SER A 44 -1.78 -1.33 38.53
N LYS A 45 -2.42 -0.37 39.20
CA LYS A 45 -3.60 -0.60 40.04
C LYS A 45 -4.91 -0.66 39.25
N ASN A 46 -5.04 0.14 38.18
CA ASN A 46 -6.23 0.26 37.33
C ASN A 46 -6.16 -0.59 36.05
N LYS A 47 -4.98 -1.14 35.71
CA LYS A 47 -4.80 -2.11 34.62
C LYS A 47 -5.78 -3.28 34.74
N ILE A 48 -6.12 -3.65 35.98
CA ILE A 48 -7.08 -4.73 36.24
C ILE A 48 -8.51 -4.32 35.86
N ASN A 49 -8.88 -3.05 35.98
CA ASN A 49 -10.26 -2.61 35.77
C ASN A 49 -10.58 -2.34 34.29
N TYR A 50 -9.91 -1.41 33.61
CA TYR A 50 -10.22 -1.10 32.20
C TYR A 50 -9.86 -2.25 31.26
N GLY A 51 -8.68 -2.84 31.40
CA GLY A 51 -8.24 -3.97 30.56
C GLY A 51 -9.16 -5.18 30.72
N THR A 52 -9.62 -5.48 31.97
CA THR A 52 -10.57 -6.57 32.22
C THR A 52 -11.94 -6.28 31.63
N ALA A 53 -12.45 -5.04 31.74
CA ALA A 53 -13.72 -4.64 31.15
C ALA A 53 -13.65 -4.75 29.59
N LEU A 54 -12.55 -4.32 28.99
CA LEU A 54 -12.31 -4.45 27.55
C LEU A 54 -12.21 -5.93 27.10
N GLU A 55 -11.53 -6.77 27.89
CA GLU A 55 -11.45 -8.21 27.63
C GLU A 55 -12.83 -8.88 27.71
N LEU A 56 -13.66 -8.54 28.69
CA LEU A 56 -15.04 -9.01 28.77
C LEU A 56 -15.86 -8.59 27.54
N HIS A 57 -15.74 -7.33 27.13
CA HIS A 57 -16.37 -6.83 25.92
C HIS A 57 -15.97 -7.63 24.69
N ASN A 58 -14.66 -7.87 24.51
CA ASN A 58 -14.12 -8.60 23.36
C ASN A 58 -14.50 -10.09 23.37
N ARG A 59 -14.76 -10.67 24.54
CA ARG A 59 -15.26 -12.03 24.71
C ARG A 59 -16.79 -12.16 24.59
N GLY A 60 -17.50 -11.08 24.29
CA GLY A 60 -18.97 -11.07 24.16
C GLY A 60 -19.74 -11.03 25.47
N LYS A 61 -19.07 -10.86 26.63
CA LYS A 61 -19.69 -10.73 27.95
C LYS A 61 -20.08 -9.28 28.21
N TYR A 62 -21.01 -8.77 27.40
CA TYR A 62 -21.29 -7.35 27.30
C TYR A 62 -21.92 -6.76 28.57
N LEU A 63 -22.79 -7.49 29.27
CA LEU A 63 -23.38 -7.01 30.51
C LEU A 63 -22.36 -6.87 31.62
N GLU A 64 -21.47 -7.86 31.77
CA GLU A 64 -20.37 -7.80 32.74
C GLU A 64 -19.41 -6.65 32.41
N ALA A 65 -19.08 -6.46 31.11
CA ALA A 65 -18.27 -5.35 30.64
C ALA A 65 -18.91 -3.98 30.94
N TYR A 66 -20.21 -3.82 30.64
CA TYR A 66 -20.97 -2.60 30.95
C TYR A 66 -20.90 -2.23 32.42
N ASN A 67 -21.19 -3.19 33.31
CA ASN A 67 -21.11 -2.98 34.74
C ASN A 67 -19.72 -2.55 35.23
N GLN A 68 -18.66 -3.15 34.68
CA GLN A 68 -17.29 -2.75 35.01
C GLN A 68 -16.96 -1.38 34.48
N PHE A 69 -17.27 -1.04 33.21
CA PHE A 69 -17.04 0.30 32.69
C PHE A 69 -17.78 1.37 33.47
N THR A 70 -19.06 1.11 33.87
CA THR A 70 -19.84 2.02 34.69
C THR A 70 -19.23 2.22 36.08
N ASN A 71 -18.72 1.15 36.70
CA ASN A 71 -18.03 1.25 37.98
C ASN A 71 -16.75 2.12 37.87
N ILE A 72 -15.95 1.93 36.80
CA ILE A 72 -14.75 2.75 36.54
C ILE A 72 -15.13 4.22 36.37
N MET A 73 -16.19 4.52 35.59
CA MET A 73 -16.68 5.89 35.38
C MET A 73 -17.12 6.57 36.67
N ASN A 74 -17.68 5.82 37.65
CA ASN A 74 -18.16 6.33 38.91
C ASN A 74 -17.06 6.49 39.97
N THR A 75 -15.96 5.79 39.83
CA THR A 75 -14.88 5.76 40.82
C THR A 75 -13.65 6.57 40.44
N GLU A 76 -13.50 6.95 39.16
CA GLU A 76 -12.28 7.57 38.61
C GLU A 76 -12.61 8.77 37.70
N ASP A 77 -12.79 9.95 38.31
CA ASP A 77 -13.17 11.16 37.56
C ASP A 77 -12.07 11.71 36.61
N ASP A 78 -10.79 11.54 36.93
CA ASP A 78 -9.66 12.15 36.20
C ASP A 78 -8.96 11.20 35.20
N MET A 79 -9.62 10.20 34.71
CA MET A 79 -9.01 9.19 33.84
C MET A 79 -8.74 9.74 32.42
N ILE A 80 -7.49 9.73 31.98
CA ILE A 80 -7.06 10.24 30.64
C ILE A 80 -7.80 9.56 29.48
N ILE A 81 -8.23 8.30 29.67
CA ILE A 81 -8.99 7.51 28.68
C ILE A 81 -10.49 7.42 29.02
N ARG A 82 -11.04 8.37 29.78
CA ARG A 82 -12.45 8.35 30.19
C ARG A 82 -13.40 8.34 29.00
N ASP A 83 -13.09 9.02 27.90
CA ASP A 83 -13.86 8.96 26.66
C ASP A 83 -13.91 7.53 26.05
N TYR A 84 -12.84 6.75 26.16
CA TYR A 84 -12.82 5.34 25.76
C TYR A 84 -13.67 4.47 26.73
N THR A 85 -13.56 4.73 28.01
CA THR A 85 -14.38 4.04 29.03
C THR A 85 -15.87 4.25 28.80
N ILE A 86 -16.29 5.50 28.55
CA ILE A 86 -17.67 5.85 28.21
C ILE A 86 -18.10 5.18 26.90
N TYR A 87 -17.24 5.22 25.86
CA TYR A 87 -17.56 4.64 24.56
C TYR A 87 -17.77 3.13 24.62
N TYR A 88 -16.87 2.38 25.26
CA TYR A 88 -17.02 0.94 25.38
C TYR A 88 -18.14 0.54 26.36
N GLY A 89 -18.40 1.34 27.40
CA GLY A 89 -19.58 1.19 28.26
C GLY A 89 -20.86 1.32 27.44
N ALA A 90 -21.00 2.39 26.65
CA ALA A 90 -22.13 2.62 25.76
C ALA A 90 -22.30 1.48 24.74
N LYS A 91 -21.21 1.04 24.14
CA LYS A 91 -21.23 -0.04 23.17
C LYS A 91 -21.62 -1.39 23.79
N SER A 92 -21.19 -1.66 25.01
CA SER A 92 -21.59 -2.85 25.77
C SER A 92 -23.07 -2.80 26.13
N ALA A 93 -23.59 -1.64 26.55
CA ALA A 93 -25.03 -1.43 26.82
C ALA A 93 -25.87 -1.66 25.54
N LEU A 94 -25.46 -1.13 24.39
CA LEU A 94 -26.13 -1.37 23.10
C LEU A 94 -26.22 -2.87 22.79
N LEU A 95 -25.12 -3.61 22.97
CA LEU A 95 -25.04 -5.04 22.65
C LEU A 95 -25.79 -5.94 23.67
N THR A 96 -26.30 -5.36 24.75
CA THR A 96 -27.21 -6.01 25.72
C THR A 96 -28.64 -5.46 25.64
N ASN A 97 -28.97 -4.69 24.60
CA ASN A 97 -30.25 -4.04 24.37
C ASN A 97 -30.67 -3.01 25.46
N MET A 98 -29.70 -2.52 26.23
CA MET A 98 -29.87 -1.43 27.19
C MET A 98 -29.77 -0.09 26.43
N TYR A 99 -30.82 0.20 25.64
CA TYR A 99 -30.75 1.28 24.65
C TYR A 99 -30.72 2.66 25.28
N ASN A 100 -31.47 2.91 26.37
CA ASN A 100 -31.47 4.22 27.02
C ASN A 100 -30.11 4.54 27.63
N GLU A 101 -29.52 3.59 28.34
CA GLU A 101 -28.20 3.72 28.95
C GLU A 101 -27.12 3.95 27.89
N ALA A 102 -27.21 3.24 26.77
CA ALA A 102 -26.27 3.44 25.65
C ALA A 102 -26.38 4.85 25.04
N ILE A 103 -27.64 5.34 24.84
CA ILE A 103 -27.89 6.68 24.30
C ILE A 103 -27.34 7.76 25.25
N ASP A 104 -27.59 7.60 26.56
CA ASP A 104 -27.14 8.56 27.58
C ASP A 104 -25.60 8.62 27.63
N LEU A 105 -24.93 7.46 27.59
CA LEU A 105 -23.46 7.40 27.57
C LEU A 105 -22.85 7.98 26.28
N TYR A 106 -23.44 7.70 25.12
CA TYR A 106 -22.97 8.35 23.88
C TYR A 106 -23.17 9.87 23.91
N ALA A 107 -24.31 10.33 24.45
CA ALA A 107 -24.59 11.75 24.62
C ALA A 107 -23.61 12.40 25.62
N LEU A 108 -23.27 11.71 26.71
CA LEU A 108 -22.25 12.13 27.68
C LEU A 108 -20.89 12.30 27.03
N LEU A 109 -20.44 11.30 26.25
CA LEU A 109 -19.18 11.38 25.50
C LEU A 109 -19.15 12.59 24.57
N MET A 110 -20.21 12.79 23.79
CA MET A 110 -20.29 13.89 22.85
C MET A 110 -20.29 15.26 23.53
N LYS A 111 -20.90 15.35 24.73
CA LYS A 111 -20.95 16.58 25.52
C LYS A 111 -19.62 16.89 26.18
N GLU A 112 -19.01 15.92 26.86
CA GLU A 112 -17.79 16.12 27.65
C GLU A 112 -16.52 16.10 26.83
N TYR A 113 -16.50 15.31 25.71
CA TYR A 113 -15.33 15.07 24.89
C TYR A 113 -15.56 15.41 23.40
N PRO A 114 -15.96 16.65 23.05
CA PRO A 114 -16.28 17.03 21.66
C PRO A 114 -15.09 16.98 20.70
N ARG A 115 -13.85 16.89 21.23
CA ARG A 115 -12.60 16.75 20.46
C ARG A 115 -12.06 15.33 20.46
N SER A 116 -12.72 14.38 21.08
CA SER A 116 -12.31 12.97 21.06
C SER A 116 -12.37 12.40 19.66
N SER A 117 -11.41 11.53 19.35
CA SER A 117 -11.45 10.73 18.13
C SER A 117 -12.68 9.83 18.04
N LEU A 118 -13.29 9.54 19.17
CA LEU A 118 -14.50 8.71 19.27
C LEU A 118 -15.80 9.49 19.03
N TYR A 119 -15.77 10.83 18.99
CA TYR A 119 -16.97 11.64 18.79
C TYR A 119 -17.78 11.24 17.54
N PRO A 120 -17.19 11.08 16.33
CA PRO A 120 -17.97 10.68 15.14
C PRO A 120 -18.59 9.28 15.30
N TYR A 121 -17.88 8.38 15.97
CA TYR A 121 -18.40 7.04 16.25
C TYR A 121 -19.54 7.07 17.27
N ALA A 122 -19.42 7.89 18.32
CA ALA A 122 -20.48 8.07 19.30
C ALA A 122 -21.76 8.61 18.66
N GLU A 123 -21.63 9.58 17.74
CA GLU A 123 -22.77 10.13 16.99
C GLU A 123 -23.44 9.06 16.11
N GLN A 124 -22.66 8.24 15.41
CA GLN A 124 -23.18 7.12 14.60
C GLN A 124 -23.91 6.07 15.44
N TYR A 125 -23.25 5.61 16.51
CA TYR A 125 -23.81 4.56 17.36
C TYR A 125 -24.98 5.05 18.20
N LYS A 126 -25.00 6.31 18.63
CA LYS A 126 -26.19 6.92 19.26
C LYS A 126 -27.38 6.86 18.31
N ALA A 127 -27.21 7.30 17.07
CA ALA A 127 -28.28 7.26 16.08
C ALA A 127 -28.75 5.82 15.76
N LEU A 128 -27.83 4.87 15.73
CA LEU A 128 -28.12 3.44 15.57
C LEU A 128 -28.94 2.91 16.76
N THR A 129 -28.54 3.29 17.97
CA THR A 129 -29.21 2.87 19.20
C THR A 129 -30.65 3.44 19.28
N GLU A 130 -30.81 4.72 18.92
CA GLU A 130 -32.14 5.36 18.80
C GLU A 130 -33.00 4.64 17.76
N PHE A 131 -32.42 4.26 16.62
CA PHE A 131 -33.11 3.50 15.58
C PHE A 131 -33.63 2.13 16.10
N TYR A 132 -32.84 1.42 16.92
CA TYR A 132 -33.25 0.14 17.49
C TYR A 132 -34.27 0.30 18.61
N ARG A 133 -34.07 1.29 19.52
CA ARG A 133 -34.98 1.55 20.66
C ARG A 133 -36.37 1.90 20.20
N ASP A 134 -36.49 2.80 19.24
CA ASP A 134 -37.76 3.41 18.88
C ASP A 134 -38.52 2.59 17.84
N ASP A 135 -37.89 1.48 17.36
CA ASP A 135 -38.40 0.65 16.25
C ASP A 135 -38.92 1.50 15.08
N TYR A 136 -38.18 2.53 14.75
CA TYR A 136 -38.59 3.54 13.78
C TYR A 136 -39.06 2.91 12.49
N PRO A 137 -40.20 3.34 11.91
CA PRO A 137 -40.49 3.07 10.51
C PRO A 137 -39.30 3.52 9.67
N ILE A 138 -38.75 2.62 8.89
CA ILE A 138 -37.53 2.80 8.13
C ILE A 138 -37.59 4.09 7.31
N SER A 139 -38.74 4.38 6.69
CA SER A 139 -38.97 5.60 5.92
C SER A 139 -38.82 6.88 6.77
N ASN A 140 -39.26 6.86 8.01
CA ASN A 140 -39.19 8.03 8.89
C ASN A 140 -37.77 8.34 9.30
N PHE A 141 -36.92 7.34 9.57
CA PHE A 141 -35.51 7.52 9.85
C PHE A 141 -34.80 8.15 8.67
N PHE A 142 -34.98 7.60 7.45
CA PHE A 142 -34.36 8.13 6.26
C PHE A 142 -34.86 9.52 5.83
N ASN A 143 -36.09 9.89 6.17
CA ASN A 143 -36.69 11.23 5.98
C ASN A 143 -36.24 12.23 7.04
N GLY A 144 -35.77 11.78 8.21
CA GLY A 144 -35.37 12.61 9.34
C GLY A 144 -34.19 13.57 9.01
N LYS A 145 -33.85 14.41 10.01
CA LYS A 145 -32.82 15.48 9.87
C LYS A 145 -31.36 14.99 9.94
N SER A 146 -31.12 13.71 10.25
CA SER A 146 -29.77 13.15 10.39
C SER A 146 -28.92 13.33 9.14
N GLN A 147 -27.62 13.55 9.31
CA GLN A 147 -26.69 13.73 8.20
C GLN A 147 -26.62 12.47 7.31
N LYS A 148 -26.28 12.65 6.03
CA LYS A 148 -26.23 11.57 5.03
C LYS A 148 -25.38 10.39 5.50
N TRP A 149 -24.16 10.65 5.97
CA TRP A 149 -23.23 9.61 6.40
C TRP A 149 -23.68 8.81 7.62
N ILE A 150 -24.48 9.42 8.51
CA ILE A 150 -25.12 8.73 9.64
C ILE A 150 -26.21 7.79 9.12
N LYS A 151 -27.05 8.25 8.19
CA LYS A 151 -28.09 7.42 7.58
C LYS A 151 -27.53 6.21 6.84
N GLU A 152 -26.44 6.41 6.10
CA GLU A 152 -25.73 5.33 5.42
C GLU A 152 -25.19 4.30 6.42
N PHE A 153 -24.52 4.77 7.48
CA PHE A 153 -23.99 3.90 8.53
C PHE A 153 -25.09 3.09 9.23
N VAL A 154 -26.13 3.77 9.74
CA VAL A 154 -27.24 3.12 10.46
C VAL A 154 -27.95 2.13 9.55
N GLY A 155 -28.24 2.51 8.31
CA GLY A 155 -28.92 1.64 7.35
C GLY A 155 -28.09 0.40 7.00
N ILE A 156 -26.79 0.54 6.75
CA ILE A 156 -25.89 -0.61 6.47
C ILE A 156 -25.82 -1.54 7.69
N ARG A 157 -25.72 -0.96 8.88
CA ARG A 157 -25.63 -1.75 10.12
C ARG A 157 -26.94 -2.48 10.40
N ALA A 158 -28.05 -1.78 10.31
CA ALA A 158 -29.37 -2.37 10.49
C ALA A 158 -29.68 -3.47 9.46
N LEU A 159 -29.21 -3.30 8.21
CA LEU A 159 -29.33 -4.33 7.16
C LEU A 159 -28.58 -5.62 7.51
N ARG A 160 -27.43 -5.49 8.18
CA ARG A 160 -26.61 -6.65 8.58
C ARG A 160 -27.11 -7.35 9.84
N ASP A 161 -27.72 -6.57 10.75
CA ASP A 161 -28.08 -7.04 12.08
C ASP A 161 -29.53 -7.56 12.16
N THR A 162 -30.38 -7.32 11.15
CA THR A 162 -31.76 -7.77 11.15
C THR A 162 -31.93 -9.16 10.54
N ASP A 163 -32.64 -10.03 11.26
CA ASP A 163 -33.10 -11.34 10.76
C ASP A 163 -34.45 -11.27 10.04
N ASP A 164 -35.18 -10.14 10.18
CA ASP A 164 -36.45 -9.90 9.48
C ASP A 164 -36.20 -9.58 8.00
N THR A 165 -36.54 -10.54 7.15
CA THR A 165 -36.38 -10.46 5.70
C THR A 165 -37.11 -9.26 5.07
N ASN A 166 -38.31 -8.90 5.56
CA ASN A 166 -39.07 -7.77 5.03
C ASN A 166 -38.43 -6.44 5.45
N LYS A 167 -38.02 -6.34 6.73
CA LYS A 167 -37.27 -5.17 7.22
C LYS A 167 -35.94 -4.98 6.47
N ALA A 168 -35.20 -6.07 6.25
CA ALA A 168 -33.96 -6.04 5.45
C ALA A 168 -34.20 -5.56 4.01
N ARG A 169 -35.28 -6.06 3.37
CA ARG A 169 -35.68 -5.64 2.02
C ARG A 169 -35.95 -4.14 1.94
N MET A 170 -36.72 -3.61 2.90
CA MET A 170 -37.07 -2.18 2.95
C MET A 170 -35.84 -1.31 3.19
N ILE A 171 -34.96 -1.70 4.13
CA ILE A 171 -33.70 -0.97 4.41
C ILE A 171 -32.82 -0.93 3.15
N ALA A 172 -32.63 -2.08 2.51
CA ALA A 172 -31.81 -2.18 1.29
C ALA A 172 -32.38 -1.33 0.14
N TYR A 173 -33.73 -1.29 -0.01
CA TYR A 173 -34.40 -0.44 -0.98
C TYR A 173 -34.09 1.05 -0.74
N GLU A 174 -34.26 1.54 0.49
CA GLU A 174 -34.00 2.94 0.85
C GLU A 174 -32.53 3.31 0.64
N LEU A 175 -31.60 2.44 1.06
CA LEU A 175 -30.16 2.63 0.86
C LEU A 175 -29.79 2.71 -0.64
N LEU A 176 -30.36 1.84 -1.46
CA LEU A 176 -30.14 1.81 -2.88
C LEU A 176 -30.75 3.02 -3.58
N ASN A 177 -32.02 3.31 -3.30
CA ASN A 177 -32.77 4.38 -3.94
C ASN A 177 -32.19 5.77 -3.62
N ARG A 178 -31.95 6.07 -2.35
CA ARG A 178 -31.48 7.39 -1.89
C ARG A 178 -29.99 7.58 -2.10
N PHE A 179 -29.18 6.61 -1.75
CA PHE A 179 -27.72 6.75 -1.70
C PHE A 179 -26.99 6.00 -2.82
N GLY A 180 -27.61 4.98 -3.41
CA GLY A 180 -26.97 4.17 -4.45
C GLY A 180 -25.81 3.33 -3.95
N LEU A 181 -25.94 2.77 -2.75
CA LEU A 181 -24.88 1.99 -2.14
C LEU A 181 -24.72 0.62 -2.80
N SER A 182 -23.48 0.26 -3.08
CA SER A 182 -23.14 -1.03 -3.69
C SER A 182 -23.55 -2.22 -2.82
N GLU A 183 -23.44 -2.11 -1.49
CA GLU A 183 -23.87 -3.15 -0.55
C GLU A 183 -25.36 -3.46 -0.68
N ALA A 184 -26.20 -2.44 -0.81
CA ALA A 184 -27.62 -2.60 -1.01
C ALA A 184 -27.97 -3.26 -2.37
N ALA A 185 -27.29 -2.87 -3.44
CA ALA A 185 -27.46 -3.47 -4.75
C ALA A 185 -27.04 -4.96 -4.78
N ILE A 186 -25.91 -5.27 -4.13
CA ILE A 186 -25.42 -6.64 -3.98
C ILE A 186 -26.40 -7.47 -3.12
N TYR A 187 -26.88 -6.88 -2.02
CA TYR A 187 -27.87 -7.55 -1.16
C TYR A 187 -29.14 -7.94 -1.93
N TYR A 188 -29.71 -7.02 -2.72
CA TYR A 188 -30.85 -7.31 -3.59
C TYR A 188 -30.54 -8.38 -4.63
N ASN A 189 -29.39 -8.27 -5.28
CA ASN A 189 -28.99 -9.26 -6.28
C ASN A 189 -28.90 -10.69 -5.70
N ASN A 190 -28.47 -10.81 -4.47
CA ASN A 190 -28.24 -12.11 -3.85
C ASN A 190 -29.49 -12.70 -3.21
N ASN A 191 -30.38 -11.86 -2.66
CA ASN A 191 -31.51 -12.30 -1.86
C ASN A 191 -32.88 -12.09 -2.56
N PHE A 192 -33.01 -11.06 -3.39
CA PHE A 192 -34.27 -10.66 -4.04
C PHE A 192 -34.05 -10.25 -5.51
N PRO A 193 -33.44 -11.08 -6.34
CA PRO A 193 -33.12 -10.70 -7.72
C PRO A 193 -34.35 -10.36 -8.56
N GLU A 194 -35.53 -10.92 -8.25
CA GLU A 194 -36.78 -10.65 -8.99
C GLU A 194 -37.36 -9.28 -8.64
N ASP A 195 -37.15 -8.76 -7.43
CA ASP A 195 -37.62 -7.42 -7.04
C ASP A 195 -37.01 -6.32 -7.91
N ILE A 196 -35.75 -6.49 -8.35
CA ILE A 196 -35.08 -5.52 -9.22
C ILE A 196 -35.83 -5.38 -10.58
N SER A 197 -36.51 -6.44 -11.04
CA SER A 197 -37.31 -6.38 -12.27
C SER A 197 -38.54 -5.49 -12.12
N SER A 198 -39.06 -5.29 -10.91
CA SER A 198 -40.18 -4.40 -10.62
C SER A 198 -39.77 -2.94 -10.37
N PHE A 199 -38.47 -2.65 -10.21
CA PHE A 199 -38.01 -1.28 -9.96
C PHE A 199 -38.36 -0.32 -11.09
N PRO A 200 -38.60 0.97 -10.78
CA PRO A 200 -38.67 2.01 -11.82
C PRO A 200 -37.39 2.00 -12.68
N ASN A 201 -37.51 2.33 -13.96
CA ASN A 201 -36.41 2.23 -14.92
C ASN A 201 -35.15 3.01 -14.50
N ASN A 202 -35.29 4.17 -13.87
CA ASN A 202 -34.16 4.94 -13.34
C ASN A 202 -33.43 4.21 -12.20
N LEU A 203 -34.15 3.59 -11.28
CA LEU A 203 -33.55 2.82 -10.20
C LEU A 203 -32.96 1.51 -10.72
N LYS A 204 -33.61 0.85 -11.66
CA LYS A 204 -33.10 -0.33 -12.35
C LYS A 204 -31.80 -0.05 -13.08
N PHE A 205 -31.71 1.08 -13.80
CA PHE A 205 -30.49 1.50 -14.47
C PHE A 205 -29.35 1.80 -13.48
N LYS A 206 -29.66 2.52 -12.41
CA LYS A 206 -28.73 2.80 -11.31
C LYS A 206 -28.20 1.49 -10.70
N THR A 207 -29.11 0.55 -10.39
CA THR A 207 -28.75 -0.76 -9.82
C THR A 207 -27.86 -1.56 -10.79
N ALA A 208 -28.23 -1.62 -12.06
CA ALA A 208 -27.44 -2.31 -13.09
C ALA A 208 -26.02 -1.74 -13.21
N THR A 209 -25.89 -0.41 -13.15
CA THR A 209 -24.58 0.27 -13.20
C THR A 209 -23.72 -0.08 -11.97
N ILE A 210 -24.32 -0.03 -10.79
CA ILE A 210 -23.61 -0.39 -9.55
C ILE A 210 -23.15 -1.85 -9.56
N LEU A 211 -24.02 -2.77 -9.98
CA LEU A 211 -23.68 -4.20 -10.12
C LEU A 211 -22.56 -4.41 -11.15
N TYR A 212 -22.55 -3.65 -12.25
CA TYR A 212 -21.45 -3.67 -13.23
C TYR A 212 -20.12 -3.26 -12.62
N GLU A 213 -20.10 -2.16 -11.88
CA GLU A 213 -18.92 -1.64 -11.20
C GLU A 213 -18.43 -2.60 -10.11
N ALA A 214 -19.35 -3.22 -9.37
CA ALA A 214 -19.07 -4.23 -8.36
C ALA A 214 -18.64 -5.61 -8.94
N GLY A 215 -18.66 -5.77 -10.29
CA GLY A 215 -18.22 -7.00 -10.95
C GLY A 215 -19.29 -8.07 -11.17
N TYR A 216 -20.55 -7.85 -10.77
CA TYR A 216 -21.69 -8.76 -10.97
C TYR A 216 -22.23 -8.70 -12.41
N ARG A 217 -21.36 -9.03 -13.39
CA ARG A 217 -21.60 -8.81 -14.83
C ARG A 217 -22.85 -9.52 -15.36
N LYS A 218 -23.12 -10.77 -14.93
CA LYS A 218 -24.30 -11.52 -15.40
C LYS A 218 -25.61 -10.86 -14.95
N ALA A 219 -25.69 -10.47 -13.67
CA ALA A 219 -26.87 -9.78 -13.14
C ALA A 219 -27.06 -8.41 -13.81
N SER A 220 -25.98 -7.63 -13.88
CA SER A 220 -25.99 -6.33 -14.55
C SER A 220 -26.45 -6.44 -16.01
N LEU A 221 -25.98 -7.44 -16.76
CA LEU A 221 -26.36 -7.69 -18.16
C LEU A 221 -27.87 -7.96 -18.29
N LYS A 222 -28.46 -8.78 -17.39
CA LYS A 222 -29.91 -9.07 -17.39
C LYS A 222 -30.73 -7.77 -17.29
N HIS A 223 -30.32 -6.86 -16.40
CA HIS A 223 -31.04 -5.60 -16.20
C HIS A 223 -30.83 -4.59 -17.34
N PHE A 224 -29.63 -4.49 -17.91
CA PHE A 224 -29.41 -3.66 -19.09
C PHE A 224 -30.13 -4.21 -20.32
N GLN A 225 -30.22 -5.52 -20.49
CA GLN A 225 -31.00 -6.14 -21.56
C GLN A 225 -32.49 -5.78 -21.44
N TYR A 226 -33.05 -5.90 -20.24
CA TYR A 226 -34.46 -5.49 -20.00
C TYR A 226 -34.69 -4.01 -20.37
N LEU A 227 -33.77 -3.11 -19.93
CA LEU A 227 -33.90 -1.68 -20.25
C LEU A 227 -33.76 -1.39 -21.75
N TYR A 228 -32.90 -2.13 -22.43
CA TYR A 228 -32.73 -2.06 -23.87
C TYR A 228 -34.01 -2.50 -24.61
N ASP A 229 -34.56 -3.67 -24.27
CA ASP A 229 -35.75 -4.26 -24.88
C ASP A 229 -36.99 -3.38 -24.69
N ASN A 230 -37.11 -2.69 -23.56
CA ASN A 230 -38.20 -1.77 -23.25
C ASN A 230 -37.92 -0.32 -23.69
N ASN A 231 -36.93 -0.09 -24.51
CA ASN A 231 -36.52 1.23 -25.01
C ASN A 231 -36.24 2.28 -23.90
N ALA A 232 -35.96 1.82 -22.65
CA ALA A 232 -35.63 2.66 -21.52
C ALA A 232 -34.12 2.72 -21.37
N TYR A 233 -33.53 3.93 -21.33
CA TYR A 233 -32.07 4.11 -21.29
C TYR A 233 -31.31 3.33 -22.38
N LYS A 234 -31.92 3.10 -23.52
CA LYS A 234 -31.45 2.19 -24.57
C LYS A 234 -29.99 2.46 -24.93
N ALA A 235 -29.64 3.69 -25.27
CA ALA A 235 -28.26 4.05 -25.64
C ALA A 235 -27.23 3.70 -24.58
N SER A 236 -27.48 4.08 -23.31
CA SER A 236 -26.56 3.78 -22.20
C SER A 236 -26.51 2.27 -21.92
N SER A 237 -27.65 1.58 -21.99
CA SER A 237 -27.71 0.12 -21.83
C SER A 237 -26.91 -0.59 -22.92
N THR A 238 -27.03 -0.20 -24.18
CA THR A 238 -26.21 -0.72 -25.30
C THR A 238 -24.71 -0.57 -25.02
N TYR A 239 -24.29 0.62 -24.54
CA TYR A 239 -22.90 0.84 -24.17
C TYR A 239 -22.42 -0.11 -23.05
N TYR A 240 -23.18 -0.22 -21.95
CA TYR A 240 -22.79 -1.10 -20.83
C TYR A 240 -22.83 -2.58 -21.22
N MET A 241 -23.80 -3.01 -22.01
CA MET A 241 -23.86 -4.37 -22.55
C MET A 241 -22.63 -4.68 -23.41
N ALA A 242 -22.24 -3.77 -24.31
CA ALA A 242 -21.01 -3.88 -25.10
C ALA A 242 -19.77 -4.02 -24.20
N ARG A 243 -19.67 -3.22 -23.13
CA ARG A 243 -18.57 -3.30 -22.16
C ARG A 243 -18.55 -4.60 -21.38
N ILE A 244 -19.71 -5.12 -20.99
CA ILE A 244 -19.82 -6.42 -20.29
C ILE A 244 -19.36 -7.53 -21.22
N LYS A 245 -19.89 -7.59 -22.46
CA LYS A 245 -19.52 -8.57 -23.47
C LYS A 245 -18.01 -8.53 -23.78
N GLN A 246 -17.44 -7.33 -23.94
CA GLN A 246 -15.99 -7.16 -24.12
C GLN A 246 -15.17 -7.75 -22.96
N LYS A 247 -15.58 -7.47 -21.72
CA LYS A 247 -14.90 -7.97 -20.50
C LYS A 247 -15.07 -9.48 -20.31
N SER A 248 -16.16 -10.05 -20.79
CA SER A 248 -16.44 -11.49 -20.73
C SER A 248 -15.74 -12.28 -21.86
N GLY A 249 -15.16 -11.61 -22.83
CA GLY A 249 -14.47 -12.23 -23.96
C GLY A 249 -15.31 -12.40 -25.21
N ASP A 250 -16.60 -12.09 -25.16
CA ASP A 250 -17.57 -12.17 -26.26
C ASP A 250 -17.38 -10.98 -27.22
N ARG A 251 -16.21 -10.93 -27.87
CA ARG A 251 -15.77 -9.74 -28.61
C ARG A 251 -16.58 -9.42 -29.87
N ARG A 252 -17.16 -10.42 -30.51
CA ARG A 252 -18.01 -10.21 -31.69
C ARG A 252 -19.31 -9.50 -31.30
N ASP A 253 -19.97 -10.00 -30.27
CA ASP A 253 -21.19 -9.36 -29.73
C ASP A 253 -20.90 -7.95 -29.23
N ALA A 254 -19.77 -7.78 -28.56
CA ALA A 254 -19.34 -6.45 -28.09
C ALA A 254 -19.13 -5.48 -29.26
N ALA A 255 -18.56 -5.93 -30.39
CA ALA A 255 -18.36 -5.11 -31.56
C ALA A 255 -19.70 -4.65 -32.17
N ALA A 256 -20.65 -5.57 -32.33
CA ALA A 256 -22.00 -5.26 -32.87
C ALA A 256 -22.72 -4.21 -31.99
N LEU A 257 -22.67 -4.38 -30.65
CA LEU A 257 -23.28 -3.44 -29.71
C LEU A 257 -22.57 -2.07 -29.70
N PHE A 258 -21.24 -2.04 -29.84
CA PHE A 258 -20.52 -0.76 -29.97
C PHE A 258 -20.86 -0.06 -31.28
N ASP A 259 -20.98 -0.79 -32.39
CA ASP A 259 -21.36 -0.22 -33.71
C ASP A 259 -22.77 0.36 -33.63
N GLU A 260 -23.73 -0.36 -33.05
CA GLU A 260 -25.09 0.14 -32.81
C GLU A 260 -25.05 1.42 -31.97
N TYR A 261 -24.30 1.43 -30.88
CA TYR A 261 -24.18 2.61 -29.99
C TYR A 261 -23.59 3.83 -30.72
N LEU A 262 -22.51 3.62 -31.49
CA LEU A 262 -21.76 4.67 -32.18
C LEU A 262 -22.42 5.18 -33.46
N SER A 263 -23.30 4.39 -34.09
CA SER A 263 -24.03 4.79 -35.29
C SER A 263 -24.93 6.00 -35.05
N ASN A 264 -25.44 6.18 -33.84
CA ASN A 264 -26.23 7.33 -33.45
C ASN A 264 -25.34 8.46 -32.89
N LEU A 265 -25.13 9.50 -33.69
CA LEU A 265 -24.30 10.67 -33.33
C LEU A 265 -24.84 11.47 -32.15
N ASN A 266 -26.12 11.33 -31.80
CA ASN A 266 -26.73 11.96 -30.63
C ASN A 266 -26.38 11.27 -29.31
N ASN A 267 -25.79 10.08 -29.33
CA ASN A 267 -25.33 9.36 -28.16
C ASN A 267 -24.05 9.98 -27.56
N LYS A 268 -24.15 11.15 -26.90
CA LYS A 268 -23.00 11.89 -26.38
C LYS A 268 -22.46 11.35 -25.04
N SER A 269 -23.33 10.77 -24.22
CA SER A 269 -23.04 10.42 -22.82
C SER A 269 -21.78 9.54 -22.63
N HIS A 270 -21.61 8.50 -23.43
CA HIS A 270 -20.47 7.58 -23.36
C HIS A 270 -19.66 7.53 -24.66
N ARG A 271 -19.90 8.46 -25.60
CA ARG A 271 -19.30 8.41 -26.96
C ARG A 271 -17.78 8.37 -26.92
N ARG A 272 -17.17 9.20 -26.07
CA ARG A 272 -15.72 9.23 -25.84
C ARG A 272 -15.15 7.85 -25.50
N LEU A 273 -15.71 7.21 -24.47
CA LEU A 273 -15.28 5.87 -24.03
C LEU A 273 -15.75 4.78 -24.99
N GLY A 274 -16.90 4.95 -25.64
CA GLY A 274 -17.41 4.06 -26.68
C GLY A 274 -16.44 3.93 -27.84
N LEU A 275 -15.96 5.04 -28.39
CA LEU A 275 -14.93 5.07 -29.45
C LEU A 275 -13.66 4.35 -29.03
N TYR A 276 -13.16 4.67 -27.83
CA TYR A 276 -11.93 4.07 -27.31
C TYR A 276 -12.06 2.56 -27.12
N TYR A 277 -13.10 2.09 -26.45
CA TYR A 277 -13.26 0.66 -26.15
C TYR A 277 -13.68 -0.16 -27.35
N SER A 278 -14.43 0.42 -28.29
CA SER A 278 -14.70 -0.21 -29.57
C SER A 278 -13.41 -0.42 -30.36
N ALA A 279 -12.57 0.61 -30.45
CA ALA A 279 -11.26 0.51 -31.12
C ALA A 279 -10.37 -0.58 -30.47
N ASP A 280 -10.27 -0.64 -29.13
CA ASP A 280 -9.53 -1.70 -28.41
C ASP A 280 -10.14 -3.09 -28.70
N ASN A 281 -11.47 -3.19 -28.79
CA ASN A 281 -12.14 -4.44 -29.09
C ASN A 281 -11.84 -4.94 -30.52
N TYR A 282 -11.89 -4.04 -31.50
CA TYR A 282 -11.54 -4.37 -32.90
C TYR A 282 -10.04 -4.73 -33.04
N ASN A 283 -9.15 -4.07 -32.31
CA ASN A 283 -7.73 -4.45 -32.24
C ASN A 283 -7.58 -5.92 -31.79
N ARG A 284 -8.30 -6.32 -30.74
CA ARG A 284 -8.27 -7.71 -30.23
C ARG A 284 -8.93 -8.73 -31.17
N LEU A 285 -9.87 -8.29 -32.01
CA LEU A 285 -10.44 -9.08 -33.11
C LEU A 285 -9.50 -9.13 -34.33
N LYS A 286 -8.36 -8.44 -34.28
CA LYS A 286 -7.40 -8.26 -35.40
C LYS A 286 -7.96 -7.50 -36.60
N ASN A 287 -9.07 -6.79 -36.42
CA ASN A 287 -9.58 -5.84 -37.40
C ASN A 287 -8.90 -4.48 -37.15
N TYR A 288 -7.70 -4.39 -37.67
CA TYR A 288 -6.82 -3.23 -37.39
C TYR A 288 -7.29 -1.96 -38.10
N GLU A 289 -7.87 -2.09 -39.28
CA GLU A 289 -8.39 -0.97 -40.09
C GLU A 289 -9.51 -0.25 -39.33
N LYS A 290 -10.49 -1.00 -38.83
CA LYS A 290 -11.59 -0.43 -38.03
C LYS A 290 -11.14 0.15 -36.71
N SER A 291 -10.16 -0.49 -36.06
CA SER A 291 -9.55 0.03 -34.84
C SER A 291 -8.89 1.38 -35.09
N ILE A 292 -8.12 1.53 -36.17
CA ILE A 292 -7.43 2.79 -36.53
C ILE A 292 -8.45 3.88 -36.86
N GLU A 293 -9.50 3.55 -37.62
CA GLU A 293 -10.60 4.49 -37.97
C GLU A 293 -11.22 5.09 -36.68
N LEU A 294 -11.58 4.22 -35.73
CA LEU A 294 -12.22 4.63 -34.48
C LEU A 294 -11.28 5.46 -33.58
N TYR A 295 -9.99 5.10 -33.50
CA TYR A 295 -9.01 5.91 -32.79
C TYR A 295 -8.79 7.28 -33.45
N ASN A 296 -8.78 7.36 -34.78
CA ASN A 296 -8.66 8.63 -35.50
C ASN A 296 -9.93 9.49 -35.29
N THR A 297 -11.10 8.88 -35.26
CA THR A 297 -12.36 9.57 -34.92
C THR A 297 -12.27 10.13 -33.50
N PHE A 298 -11.78 9.35 -32.54
CA PHE A 298 -11.56 9.84 -31.18
C PHE A 298 -10.60 11.03 -31.13
N LEU A 299 -9.46 10.95 -31.81
CA LEU A 299 -8.47 12.05 -31.83
C LEU A 299 -9.00 13.32 -32.49
N LYS A 300 -9.91 13.19 -33.45
CA LYS A 300 -10.59 14.30 -34.09
C LYS A 300 -11.62 14.96 -33.17
N GLU A 301 -12.45 14.14 -32.48
CA GLU A 301 -13.51 14.64 -31.59
C GLU A 301 -12.97 15.11 -30.22
N TYR A 302 -11.89 14.48 -29.72
CA TYR A 302 -11.35 14.70 -28.39
C TYR A 302 -9.82 14.92 -28.39
N PRO A 303 -9.27 15.92 -29.10
CA PRO A 303 -7.82 16.07 -29.35
C PRO A 303 -6.98 16.42 -28.10
N ARG A 304 -7.63 16.87 -27.02
CA ARG A 304 -6.96 17.24 -25.74
C ARG A 304 -7.29 16.30 -24.59
N ASP A 305 -7.92 15.17 -24.87
CA ASP A 305 -8.35 14.20 -23.87
C ASP A 305 -7.14 13.44 -23.26
N ASP A 306 -7.30 13.04 -22.01
CA ASP A 306 -6.26 12.26 -21.28
C ASP A 306 -5.99 10.88 -21.91
N TYR A 307 -6.88 10.37 -22.74
CA TYR A 307 -6.70 9.13 -23.48
C TYR A 307 -5.82 9.29 -24.73
N VAL A 308 -5.54 10.51 -25.18
CA VAL A 308 -4.73 10.75 -26.40
C VAL A 308 -3.36 10.07 -26.33
N PRO A 309 -2.55 10.21 -25.27
CA PRO A 309 -1.28 9.48 -25.18
C PRO A 309 -1.46 7.95 -25.21
N ARG A 310 -2.54 7.46 -24.62
CA ARG A 310 -2.89 6.04 -24.61
C ARG A 310 -3.24 5.52 -26.00
N ILE A 311 -3.92 6.32 -26.80
CA ILE A 311 -4.24 5.99 -28.21
C ILE A 311 -2.96 5.92 -29.04
N TYR A 312 -2.03 6.87 -28.90
CA TYR A 312 -0.73 6.79 -29.57
C TYR A 312 0.04 5.53 -29.19
N ASN A 313 0.04 5.13 -27.91
CA ASN A 313 0.59 3.84 -27.50
C ASN A 313 -0.12 2.66 -28.20
N SER A 314 -1.44 2.73 -28.36
CA SER A 314 -2.20 1.71 -29.10
C SER A 314 -1.79 1.67 -30.58
N PHE A 315 -1.56 2.80 -31.23
CA PHE A 315 -1.06 2.84 -32.62
C PHE A 315 0.35 2.24 -32.73
N VAL A 316 1.24 2.51 -31.80
CA VAL A 316 2.56 1.86 -31.75
C VAL A 316 2.38 0.35 -31.65
N THR A 317 1.57 -0.12 -30.70
CA THR A 317 1.33 -1.55 -30.48
C THR A 317 0.69 -2.24 -31.70
N LEU A 318 -0.30 -1.59 -32.33
CA LEU A 318 -0.93 -2.07 -33.57
C LEU A 318 0.10 -2.25 -34.69
N SER A 319 0.95 -1.26 -34.90
CA SER A 319 2.00 -1.30 -35.92
C SER A 319 3.03 -2.41 -35.63
N LEU A 320 3.39 -2.59 -34.36
CA LEU A 320 4.28 -3.67 -33.91
C LEU A 320 3.68 -5.06 -34.11
N ASN A 321 2.36 -5.23 -33.91
CA ASN A 321 1.64 -6.48 -34.13
C ASN A 321 1.62 -6.84 -35.64
N ARG A 322 1.66 -5.84 -36.51
CA ARG A 322 1.76 -6.00 -37.98
C ARG A 322 3.22 -6.12 -38.47
N ASN A 323 4.19 -6.20 -37.58
CA ASN A 323 5.63 -6.18 -37.86
C ASN A 323 6.10 -4.92 -38.61
N ASN A 324 5.36 -3.82 -38.55
CA ASN A 324 5.70 -2.56 -39.20
C ASN A 324 6.44 -1.62 -38.24
N LEU A 325 7.77 -1.81 -38.11
CA LEU A 325 8.61 -0.97 -37.25
C LEU A 325 8.66 0.49 -37.70
N VAL A 326 8.61 0.76 -39.00
CA VAL A 326 8.67 2.12 -39.55
C VAL A 326 7.46 2.93 -39.10
N GLN A 327 6.27 2.39 -39.30
CA GLN A 327 5.03 3.01 -38.84
C GLN A 327 5.00 3.16 -37.32
N ALA A 328 5.44 2.12 -36.59
CA ALA A 328 5.52 2.16 -35.13
C ALA A 328 6.46 3.27 -34.64
N LYS A 329 7.62 3.47 -35.30
CA LYS A 329 8.59 4.54 -35.00
C LYS A 329 7.99 5.92 -35.21
N THR A 330 7.22 6.10 -36.31
CA THR A 330 6.51 7.36 -36.57
C THR A 330 5.56 7.74 -35.43
N TYR A 331 4.69 6.81 -35.00
CA TYR A 331 3.79 7.04 -33.86
C TYR A 331 4.55 7.23 -32.54
N LEU A 332 5.61 6.45 -32.31
CA LEU A 332 6.45 6.57 -31.13
C LEU A 332 7.10 7.96 -31.04
N THR A 333 7.70 8.42 -32.14
CA THR A 333 8.32 9.75 -32.20
C THR A 333 7.32 10.87 -31.93
N ASN A 334 6.11 10.73 -32.48
CA ASN A 334 5.02 11.69 -32.24
C ASN A 334 4.59 11.73 -30.76
N VAL A 335 4.41 10.58 -30.11
CA VAL A 335 4.03 10.56 -28.70
C VAL A 335 5.17 11.04 -27.79
N MET A 336 6.41 10.73 -28.12
CA MET A 336 7.58 11.22 -27.39
C MET A 336 7.69 12.75 -27.46
N LYS A 337 7.42 13.35 -28.60
CA LYS A 337 7.45 14.81 -28.81
C LYS A 337 6.30 15.51 -28.11
N ARG A 338 5.06 14.98 -28.21
CA ARG A 338 3.86 15.63 -27.70
C ARG A 338 3.62 15.39 -26.22
N PHE A 339 3.98 14.20 -25.71
CA PHE A 339 3.66 13.75 -24.36
C PHE A 339 4.90 13.09 -23.68
N PRO A 340 6.03 13.82 -23.58
CA PRO A 340 7.31 13.25 -23.12
C PRO A 340 7.23 12.67 -21.69
N LYS A 341 6.38 13.20 -20.84
CA LYS A 341 6.23 12.78 -19.42
C LYS A 341 5.13 11.72 -19.21
N SER A 342 4.37 11.39 -20.26
CA SER A 342 3.26 10.42 -20.13
C SER A 342 3.77 9.00 -19.88
N ARG A 343 3.11 8.28 -18.96
CA ARG A 343 3.30 6.83 -18.77
C ARG A 343 3.13 6.04 -20.08
N TYR A 344 2.19 6.46 -20.92
CA TYR A 344 1.92 5.74 -22.19
C TYR A 344 3.03 5.91 -23.21
N THR A 345 3.79 7.01 -23.15
CA THR A 345 5.03 7.18 -23.93
C THR A 345 6.10 6.18 -23.53
N GLU A 346 6.24 5.93 -22.24
CA GLU A 346 7.14 4.92 -21.70
C GLU A 346 6.74 3.51 -22.15
N LEU A 347 5.46 3.16 -22.02
CA LEU A 347 4.94 1.87 -22.45
C LEU A 347 5.15 1.64 -23.95
N ALA A 348 4.92 2.66 -24.78
CA ALA A 348 5.15 2.61 -26.21
C ALA A 348 6.64 2.37 -26.53
N LEU A 349 7.52 3.10 -25.87
CA LEU A 349 8.97 2.97 -26.04
C LEU A 349 9.48 1.58 -25.62
N LYS A 350 9.05 1.07 -24.47
CA LYS A 350 9.38 -0.28 -24.01
C LYS A 350 8.85 -1.37 -24.95
N SER A 351 7.63 -1.21 -25.46
CA SER A 351 7.06 -2.16 -26.43
C SER A 351 7.84 -2.17 -27.74
N TYR A 352 8.20 -0.98 -28.22
CA TYR A 352 9.01 -0.83 -29.42
C TYR A 352 10.40 -1.45 -29.26
N LEU A 353 11.08 -1.16 -28.15
CA LEU A 353 12.37 -1.72 -27.79
C LEU A 353 12.37 -3.25 -27.80
N ARG A 354 11.42 -3.87 -27.06
CA ARG A 354 11.29 -5.33 -27.01
C ARG A 354 11.04 -5.96 -28.38
N LYS A 355 10.26 -5.29 -29.23
CA LYS A 355 9.98 -5.77 -30.59
C LYS A 355 11.18 -5.64 -31.51
N ALA A 356 11.87 -4.50 -31.48
CA ALA A 356 13.08 -4.27 -32.28
C ALA A 356 14.18 -5.29 -31.91
N PHE A 357 14.34 -5.51 -30.60
CA PHE A 357 15.28 -6.52 -30.08
C PHE A 357 14.90 -7.93 -30.57
N LYS A 358 13.63 -8.33 -30.45
CA LYS A 358 13.14 -9.64 -30.91
C LYS A 358 13.32 -9.87 -32.42
N LEU A 359 13.26 -8.80 -33.20
CA LEU A 359 13.52 -8.85 -34.65
C LEU A 359 14.99 -8.74 -35.03
N ASN A 360 15.88 -8.77 -34.05
CA ASN A 360 17.33 -8.61 -34.22
C ASN A 360 17.70 -7.34 -35.00
N ASN A 361 16.92 -6.27 -34.84
CA ASN A 361 17.17 -5.01 -35.53
C ASN A 361 18.04 -4.10 -34.66
N LYS A 362 19.38 -4.18 -34.90
CA LYS A 362 20.40 -3.45 -34.14
C LYS A 362 20.12 -1.94 -34.09
N THR A 363 19.88 -1.32 -35.24
CA THR A 363 19.66 0.14 -35.36
C THR A 363 18.46 0.62 -34.52
N GLU A 364 17.32 -0.04 -34.66
CA GLU A 364 16.12 0.36 -33.95
C GLU A 364 16.17 0.03 -32.47
N THR A 365 16.90 -1.01 -32.10
CA THR A 365 17.12 -1.33 -30.67
C THR A 365 17.96 -0.25 -30.01
N TYR A 366 19.09 0.17 -30.61
CA TYR A 366 19.90 1.25 -30.08
C TYR A 366 19.17 2.61 -30.07
N PHE A 367 18.36 2.90 -31.08
CA PHE A 367 17.50 4.08 -31.04
C PHE A 367 16.62 4.07 -29.79
N ALA A 368 15.96 2.94 -29.51
CA ALA A 368 15.04 2.82 -28.39
C ALA A 368 15.75 2.84 -27.02
N THR A 369 16.90 2.19 -26.87
CA THR A 369 17.67 2.22 -25.60
C THR A 369 18.23 3.60 -25.30
N LYS A 370 18.72 4.34 -26.31
CA LYS A 370 19.16 5.72 -26.16
C LYS A 370 18.02 6.66 -25.77
N ALA A 371 16.83 6.47 -26.36
CA ALA A 371 15.64 7.23 -25.97
C ALA A 371 15.20 6.91 -24.54
N LEU A 372 15.36 5.66 -24.10
CA LEU A 372 15.07 5.23 -22.73
C LEU A 372 16.05 5.86 -21.73
N GLU A 373 17.34 5.90 -22.03
CA GLU A 373 18.37 6.53 -21.20
C GLU A 373 18.10 8.04 -21.04
N ALA A 374 17.80 8.74 -22.13
CA ALA A 374 17.45 10.15 -22.10
C ALA A 374 16.21 10.46 -21.27
N ARG A 375 15.26 9.51 -21.18
CA ARG A 375 14.04 9.64 -20.36
C ARG A 375 14.31 9.49 -18.86
N TYR A 376 15.32 8.70 -18.48
CA TYR A 376 15.66 8.38 -17.08
C TYR A 376 17.03 8.91 -16.68
N PRO A 377 17.22 10.24 -16.59
CA PRO A 377 18.54 10.79 -16.24
C PRO A 377 18.91 10.57 -14.76
N SER A 378 17.93 10.30 -13.89
CA SER A 378 18.13 10.05 -12.46
C SER A 378 17.26 8.90 -11.94
N PHE A 379 15.94 9.05 -11.97
CA PHE A 379 15.00 8.02 -11.53
C PHE A 379 14.98 6.86 -12.54
N ARG A 380 15.26 5.64 -12.05
CA ARG A 380 15.36 4.43 -12.90
C ARG A 380 16.49 4.46 -13.95
N HIS A 381 17.50 5.25 -13.71
CA HIS A 381 18.70 5.25 -14.58
C HIS A 381 19.30 3.84 -14.73
N ASP A 382 19.35 3.07 -13.64
CA ASP A 382 19.83 1.67 -13.62
C ASP A 382 19.11 0.77 -14.62
N PHE A 383 17.78 0.97 -14.76
CA PHE A 383 16.98 0.25 -15.74
C PHE A 383 17.41 0.54 -17.18
N ALA A 384 17.66 1.81 -17.50
CA ALA A 384 18.11 2.22 -18.83
C ALA A 384 19.54 1.69 -19.12
N LEU A 385 20.44 1.79 -18.15
CA LEU A 385 21.80 1.24 -18.27
C LEU A 385 21.77 -0.27 -18.52
N SER A 386 20.94 -0.99 -17.78
CA SER A 386 20.76 -2.45 -17.94
C SER A 386 20.28 -2.81 -19.36
N TRP A 387 19.33 -2.05 -19.93
CA TRP A 387 18.89 -2.30 -21.29
C TRP A 387 19.99 -2.02 -22.32
N ASN A 388 20.75 -0.94 -22.17
CA ASN A 388 21.89 -0.64 -23.06
C ASN A 388 22.95 -1.74 -22.97
N MET A 389 23.31 -2.18 -21.76
CA MET A 389 24.27 -3.25 -21.51
C MET A 389 23.86 -4.56 -22.21
N TRP A 390 22.61 -5.04 -21.96
CA TRP A 390 22.12 -6.28 -22.56
C TRP A 390 21.94 -6.19 -24.07
N THR A 391 21.61 -4.99 -24.59
CA THR A 391 21.56 -4.75 -26.05
C THR A 391 22.94 -4.87 -26.67
N ALA A 392 23.94 -4.26 -26.07
CA ALA A 392 25.32 -4.32 -26.57
C ALA A 392 25.88 -5.75 -26.51
N GLU A 393 25.62 -6.49 -25.43
CA GLU A 393 25.96 -7.91 -25.30
C GLU A 393 25.33 -8.74 -26.43
N GLU A 394 24.03 -8.59 -26.67
CA GLU A 394 23.33 -9.36 -27.70
C GLU A 394 23.83 -9.11 -29.12
N PHE A 395 24.23 -7.87 -29.42
CA PHE A 395 24.75 -7.49 -30.75
C PHE A 395 26.26 -7.57 -30.87
N GLY A 396 26.94 -8.15 -29.87
CA GLY A 396 28.42 -8.32 -29.89
C GLY A 396 29.20 -7.00 -29.89
N ASP A 397 28.62 -5.92 -29.39
CA ASP A 397 29.25 -4.60 -29.28
C ASP A 397 29.97 -4.50 -27.92
N ILE A 398 31.17 -5.13 -27.88
CA ILE A 398 31.93 -5.31 -26.64
C ILE A 398 32.26 -3.97 -25.98
N GLU A 399 32.67 -2.98 -26.76
CA GLU A 399 33.03 -1.66 -26.24
C GLU A 399 31.88 -0.98 -25.52
N LYS A 400 30.71 -0.92 -26.15
CA LYS A 400 29.51 -0.35 -25.51
C LYS A 400 29.00 -1.19 -24.34
N ARG A 401 29.08 -2.53 -24.46
CA ARG A 401 28.73 -3.41 -23.35
C ARG A 401 29.55 -3.05 -22.11
N ASP A 402 30.86 -2.97 -22.28
CA ASP A 402 31.83 -2.71 -21.21
C ASP A 402 31.64 -1.30 -20.63
N GLU A 403 31.34 -0.30 -21.48
CA GLU A 403 30.99 1.05 -21.05
C GLU A 403 29.76 1.04 -20.12
N TYR A 404 28.63 0.44 -20.55
CA TYR A 404 27.39 0.41 -19.76
C TYR A 404 27.51 -0.51 -18.55
N LEU A 405 28.29 -1.58 -18.65
CA LEU A 405 28.56 -2.47 -17.53
C LEU A 405 29.32 -1.70 -16.44
N MET A 406 30.43 -0.99 -16.79
CA MET A 406 31.16 -0.16 -15.84
C MET A 406 30.31 0.95 -15.25
N LYS A 407 29.49 1.64 -16.05
CA LYS A 407 28.54 2.64 -15.53
C LYS A 407 27.62 2.01 -14.49
N THR A 408 27.05 0.81 -14.77
CA THR A 408 26.17 0.10 -13.83
C THR A 408 26.90 -0.28 -12.55
N LEU A 409 28.10 -0.84 -12.65
CA LEU A 409 28.90 -1.24 -11.48
C LEU A 409 29.33 -0.05 -10.60
N LEU A 410 29.56 1.12 -11.19
CA LEU A 410 30.02 2.32 -10.48
C LEU A 410 28.87 3.15 -9.87
N THR A 411 27.69 3.11 -10.47
CA THR A 411 26.62 4.06 -10.10
C THR A 411 25.36 3.44 -9.53
N SER A 412 25.05 2.18 -9.88
CA SER A 412 23.84 1.52 -9.38
C SER A 412 23.86 1.30 -7.87
N LYS A 413 22.70 1.45 -7.23
CA LYS A 413 22.46 1.10 -5.82
C LYS A 413 21.55 -0.12 -5.69
N SER A 414 21.12 -0.70 -6.78
CA SER A 414 20.28 -1.87 -6.82
C SER A 414 21.10 -3.15 -6.98
N HIS A 415 21.05 -4.03 -5.98
CA HIS A 415 21.70 -5.34 -6.07
C HIS A 415 21.24 -6.13 -7.29
N TYR A 416 20.00 -5.97 -7.70
CA TYR A 416 19.46 -6.60 -8.90
C TYR A 416 20.23 -6.24 -10.16
N PHE A 417 20.47 -4.95 -10.40
CA PHE A 417 21.21 -4.49 -11.59
C PHE A 417 22.70 -4.76 -11.47
N ILE A 418 23.28 -4.60 -10.28
CA ILE A 418 24.69 -4.90 -10.03
C ILE A 418 24.99 -6.37 -10.28
N LYS A 419 24.16 -7.30 -9.80
CA LYS A 419 24.32 -8.74 -10.08
C LYS A 419 24.17 -9.08 -11.56
N GLY A 420 23.25 -8.40 -12.24
CA GLY A 420 23.15 -8.51 -13.70
C GLY A 420 24.45 -8.09 -14.40
N ALA A 421 25.05 -6.98 -13.98
CA ALA A 421 26.33 -6.53 -14.51
C ALA A 421 27.50 -7.47 -14.11
N LEU A 422 27.57 -7.90 -12.85
CA LEU A 422 28.60 -8.84 -12.39
C LEU A 422 28.59 -10.17 -13.15
N SER A 423 27.46 -10.60 -13.69
CA SER A 423 27.38 -11.82 -14.50
C SER A 423 28.08 -11.71 -15.85
N LEU A 424 28.46 -10.49 -16.25
CA LEU A 424 29.22 -10.22 -17.50
C LEU A 424 30.61 -9.60 -17.23
N ALA A 425 30.87 -9.14 -15.99
CA ALA A 425 32.10 -8.44 -15.65
C ALA A 425 33.31 -9.37 -15.61
N ASN A 426 34.45 -8.84 -16.04
CA ASN A 426 35.75 -9.49 -15.88
C ASN A 426 36.50 -8.97 -14.63
N ASN A 427 37.63 -9.59 -14.32
CA ASN A 427 38.45 -9.25 -13.15
C ASN A 427 39.01 -7.84 -13.20
N GLU A 428 39.37 -7.34 -14.37
CA GLU A 428 39.89 -5.98 -14.57
C GLU A 428 38.84 -4.92 -14.21
N MET A 429 37.62 -5.11 -14.65
CA MET A 429 36.50 -4.21 -14.33
C MET A 429 36.22 -4.18 -12.82
N ILE A 430 36.24 -5.33 -12.17
CA ILE A 430 36.10 -5.44 -10.73
C ILE A 430 37.25 -4.70 -10.02
N ALA A 431 38.47 -4.87 -10.46
CA ALA A 431 39.63 -4.18 -9.91
C ALA A 431 39.53 -2.64 -10.06
N ASN A 432 39.04 -2.14 -11.20
CA ASN A 432 38.82 -0.71 -11.43
C ASN A 432 37.77 -0.13 -10.46
N VAL A 433 36.70 -0.86 -10.16
CA VAL A 433 35.73 -0.45 -9.15
C VAL A 433 36.35 -0.45 -7.75
N GLN A 434 37.21 -1.41 -7.44
CA GLN A 434 37.92 -1.47 -6.15
C GLN A 434 38.89 -0.29 -5.97
N LEU A 435 39.57 0.15 -7.01
CA LEU A 435 40.41 1.37 -7.00
C LEU A 435 39.54 2.60 -6.67
N SER A 436 38.40 2.73 -7.33
CA SER A 436 37.44 3.81 -7.05
C SER A 436 36.90 3.75 -5.60
N ASN A 437 36.62 2.56 -5.10
CA ASN A 437 36.17 2.36 -3.71
C ASN A 437 37.28 2.77 -2.71
N THR A 438 38.51 2.42 -2.97
CA THR A 438 39.66 2.82 -2.14
C THR A 438 39.82 4.34 -2.09
N TYR A 439 39.71 5.00 -3.23
CA TYR A 439 39.70 6.46 -3.29
C TYR A 439 38.58 7.07 -2.44
N TYR A 440 37.34 6.62 -2.62
CA TYR A 440 36.21 7.15 -1.85
C TYR A 440 36.31 6.87 -0.35
N LEU A 441 36.85 5.71 0.04
CA LEU A 441 37.07 5.38 1.44
C LEU A 441 38.13 6.31 2.08
N ASN A 442 39.21 6.59 1.39
CA ASN A 442 40.28 7.49 1.84
C ASN A 442 39.77 8.94 1.96
N GLU A 443 39.00 9.43 1.00
CA GLU A 443 38.36 10.73 1.08
C GLU A 443 37.33 10.79 2.22
N ALA A 444 36.58 9.72 2.44
CA ALA A 444 35.67 9.64 3.58
C ALA A 444 36.38 9.74 4.92
N LYS A 445 37.52 9.03 5.08
CA LYS A 445 38.37 9.10 6.28
C LYS A 445 38.93 10.50 6.48
N ARG A 446 39.39 11.17 5.43
CA ARG A 446 39.88 12.55 5.48
C ARG A 446 38.79 13.51 5.97
N TYR A 447 37.60 13.49 5.35
CA TYR A 447 36.49 14.31 5.78
C TYR A 447 36.02 13.99 7.22
N TYR A 448 36.13 12.74 7.65
CA TYR A 448 35.81 12.36 9.02
C TYR A 448 36.80 12.99 10.02
N ALA A 449 38.11 12.95 9.72
CA ALA A 449 39.14 13.58 10.53
C ALA A 449 38.93 15.10 10.65
N ASP A 450 38.47 15.75 9.57
CA ASP A 450 38.11 17.16 9.53
C ASP A 450 36.72 17.45 10.19
N SER A 451 36.13 16.49 10.88
CA SER A 451 34.79 16.55 11.46
C SER A 451 33.66 16.91 10.45
N ASN A 452 33.90 16.75 9.16
CA ASN A 452 32.92 16.98 8.12
C ASN A 452 32.14 15.70 7.81
N PHE A 453 31.30 15.29 8.77
CA PHE A 453 30.56 14.03 8.71
C PHE A 453 29.62 13.92 7.51
N THR A 454 29.04 15.05 7.07
CA THR A 454 28.18 15.08 5.88
C THR A 454 28.94 14.70 4.60
N LYS A 455 30.11 15.31 4.35
CA LYS A 455 30.93 14.95 3.19
C LYS A 455 31.51 13.56 3.32
N SER A 456 31.92 13.15 4.52
CA SER A 456 32.38 11.78 4.78
C SER A 456 31.32 10.75 4.37
N MET A 457 30.07 10.92 4.84
CA MET A 457 28.97 10.03 4.48
C MET A 457 28.64 10.08 2.98
N GLN A 458 28.76 11.23 2.32
CA GLN A 458 28.60 11.35 0.87
C GLN A 458 29.64 10.51 0.11
N MET A 459 30.88 10.46 0.56
CA MET A 459 31.91 9.62 -0.05
C MET A 459 31.64 8.14 0.21
N LEU A 460 31.27 7.75 1.41
CA LEU A 460 30.87 6.37 1.74
C LEU A 460 29.71 5.89 0.86
N ASN A 461 28.75 6.76 0.57
CA ASN A 461 27.61 6.45 -0.30
C ASN A 461 28.00 6.15 -1.77
N LYS A 462 29.22 6.52 -2.21
CA LYS A 462 29.74 6.21 -3.56
C LYS A 462 30.37 4.83 -3.62
N ILE A 463 30.74 4.23 -2.49
CA ILE A 463 31.38 2.91 -2.44
C ILE A 463 30.41 1.83 -2.95
N GLN A 464 30.93 0.91 -3.74
CA GLN A 464 30.20 -0.24 -4.28
C GLN A 464 30.65 -1.51 -3.58
N PHE A 465 29.76 -2.17 -2.88
CA PHE A 465 30.05 -3.39 -2.11
C PHE A 465 29.99 -4.66 -2.97
N LEU A 466 30.74 -4.70 -4.09
CA LEU A 466 30.62 -5.74 -5.12
C LEU A 466 30.85 -7.15 -4.57
N ASN A 467 31.90 -7.36 -3.76
CA ASN A 467 32.17 -8.66 -3.17
C ASN A 467 31.03 -9.11 -2.24
N TYR A 468 30.55 -8.19 -1.38
CA TYR A 468 29.42 -8.46 -0.51
C TYR A 468 28.13 -8.74 -1.30
N ILE A 469 27.87 -8.00 -2.38
CA ILE A 469 26.73 -8.22 -3.27
C ILE A 469 26.84 -9.57 -3.98
N ALA A 470 28.03 -9.94 -4.45
CA ALA A 470 28.24 -11.20 -5.16
C ALA A 470 28.17 -12.43 -4.25
N THR A 471 28.84 -12.38 -3.09
CA THR A 471 29.16 -13.56 -2.28
C THR A 471 28.51 -13.56 -0.89
N GLY A 472 27.99 -12.42 -0.44
CA GLY A 472 27.56 -12.19 0.95
C GLY A 472 28.72 -12.07 1.96
N LYS A 473 29.99 -12.06 1.50
CA LYS A 473 31.18 -11.92 2.36
C LYS A 473 31.72 -10.50 2.29
N GLU A 474 32.05 -9.94 3.44
CA GLU A 474 32.66 -8.61 3.52
C GLU A 474 34.17 -8.68 3.21
N ASP A 475 34.61 -7.80 2.33
CA ASP A 475 36.02 -7.46 2.16
C ASP A 475 36.46 -6.36 3.13
N ASN A 476 37.74 -5.99 3.10
CA ASN A 476 38.29 -4.97 3.99
C ASN A 476 37.61 -3.61 3.77
N ILE A 477 37.40 -3.21 2.50
CA ILE A 477 36.77 -1.92 2.16
C ILE A 477 35.33 -1.88 2.72
N THR A 478 34.57 -2.95 2.57
CA THR A 478 33.20 -3.04 3.08
C THR A 478 33.18 -2.89 4.62
N ARG A 479 34.06 -3.61 5.32
CA ARG A 479 34.17 -3.53 6.78
C ARG A 479 34.55 -2.14 7.27
N GLU A 480 35.58 -1.53 6.69
CA GLU A 480 36.04 -0.21 7.06
C GLU A 480 35.00 0.88 6.74
N ALA A 481 34.35 0.81 5.58
CA ALA A 481 33.29 1.73 5.21
C ALA A 481 32.09 1.66 6.17
N ARG A 482 31.66 0.45 6.56
CA ARG A 482 30.59 0.26 7.55
C ARG A 482 30.97 0.72 8.95
N ALA A 483 32.21 0.43 9.38
CA ALA A 483 32.72 0.90 10.66
C ALA A 483 32.74 2.43 10.72
N LEU A 484 33.25 3.08 9.66
CA LEU A 484 33.28 4.53 9.57
C LEU A 484 31.87 5.14 9.51
N ALA A 485 30.95 4.54 8.74
CA ALA A 485 29.55 4.95 8.68
C ALA A 485 28.90 4.86 10.06
N LYS A 486 29.11 3.74 10.81
CA LYS A 486 28.63 3.59 12.18
C LYS A 486 29.19 4.68 13.10
N ASN A 487 30.49 4.97 13.03
CA ASN A 487 31.12 6.03 13.82
C ASN A 487 30.49 7.40 13.51
N ILE A 488 30.27 7.74 12.22
CA ILE A 488 29.59 8.98 11.84
C ILE A 488 28.17 9.02 12.41
N LEU A 489 27.43 7.95 12.27
CA LEU A 489 26.05 7.85 12.76
C LEU A 489 25.97 7.97 14.29
N MET A 490 26.99 7.50 15.03
CA MET A 490 27.07 7.66 16.48
C MET A 490 27.22 9.12 16.96
N HIS A 491 27.54 10.08 16.07
CA HIS A 491 27.46 11.51 16.39
C HIS A 491 26.02 12.02 16.39
N ASN A 492 25.09 11.31 15.77
CA ASN A 492 23.67 11.65 15.79
C ASN A 492 23.01 11.18 17.09
N ARG A 493 22.27 12.08 17.75
CA ARG A 493 21.59 11.80 19.03
C ARG A 493 20.65 10.61 18.93
N PHE A 494 19.86 10.50 17.85
CA PHE A 494 18.94 9.39 17.63
C PHE A 494 19.66 8.04 17.64
N VAL A 495 20.83 7.95 17.01
CA VAL A 495 21.62 6.72 16.96
C VAL A 495 22.27 6.41 18.31
N LYS A 496 22.80 7.44 19.00
CA LYS A 496 23.32 7.26 20.36
C LYS A 496 22.27 6.68 21.30
N ASP A 497 21.08 7.24 21.27
CA ASP A 497 19.96 6.82 22.11
C ASP A 497 19.50 5.38 21.79
N LEU A 498 19.60 4.94 20.54
CA LEU A 498 19.30 3.56 20.14
C LEU A 498 20.23 2.55 20.82
N TYR A 499 21.52 2.88 20.96
CA TYR A 499 22.51 2.00 21.58
C TYR A 499 22.62 2.18 23.10
N ALA A 500 22.03 3.23 23.65
CA ALA A 500 21.96 3.44 25.08
C ALA A 500 20.89 2.51 25.68
N ASN A 501 21.28 1.73 26.69
CA ASN A 501 20.32 0.90 27.44
C ASN A 501 19.54 1.80 28.41
N ARG A 502 18.50 2.45 27.89
CA ARG A 502 17.71 3.45 28.61
C ARG A 502 16.36 2.86 29.02
N SER A 503 15.91 3.28 30.20
CA SER A 503 14.60 2.90 30.69
C SER A 503 13.50 3.56 29.84
N GLU A 504 12.34 2.96 29.79
CA GLU A 504 11.18 3.49 29.11
C GLU A 504 10.72 4.83 29.68
N ASP A 505 10.90 5.01 31.00
CA ASP A 505 10.62 6.25 31.72
C ASP A 505 11.55 7.38 31.28
N ASP A 506 12.85 7.09 31.16
CA ASP A 506 13.82 8.07 30.67
C ASP A 506 13.46 8.53 29.26
N LEU A 507 13.11 7.56 28.36
CA LEU A 507 12.71 7.87 27.00
C LEU A 507 11.42 8.70 26.95
N PHE A 508 10.44 8.38 27.78
CA PHE A 508 9.22 9.16 27.86
C PHE A 508 9.47 10.58 28.37
N ASN A 509 10.30 10.72 29.40
CA ASN A 509 10.64 12.01 29.98
C ASN A 509 11.48 12.92 29.08
N GLU A 510 12.13 12.37 28.05
CA GLU A 510 12.83 13.16 27.03
C GLU A 510 11.93 13.74 25.94
N LEU A 511 10.72 13.22 25.79
CA LEU A 511 9.75 13.84 24.88
C LEU A 511 9.43 15.26 25.37
N SER A 512 9.22 16.21 24.47
CA SER A 512 8.75 17.53 24.85
C SER A 512 7.44 17.43 25.64
N LEU A 513 7.20 18.38 26.56
CA LEU A 513 5.97 18.38 27.36
C LEU A 513 4.70 18.28 26.51
N GLN A 514 4.66 18.98 25.38
CA GLN A 514 3.55 18.90 24.44
C GLN A 514 3.42 17.48 23.86
N THR A 515 4.52 16.89 23.37
CA THR A 515 4.49 15.52 22.80
C THR A 515 4.09 14.51 23.86
N ARG A 516 4.60 14.64 25.10
CA ARG A 516 4.20 13.77 26.21
C ARG A 516 2.70 13.78 26.47
N ARG A 517 2.11 14.97 26.54
CA ARG A 517 0.65 15.14 26.74
C ARG A 517 -0.15 14.48 25.62
N GLU A 518 0.31 14.64 24.37
CA GLU A 518 -0.37 14.09 23.22
C GLU A 518 -0.25 12.56 23.15
N VAL A 519 0.94 11.98 23.39
CA VAL A 519 1.16 10.52 23.30
C VAL A 519 0.68 9.75 24.56
N ASN A 520 0.50 10.43 25.69
CA ASN A 520 0.17 9.79 26.97
C ASN A 520 -1.08 8.91 26.85
N LYS A 521 -2.10 9.42 26.18
CA LYS A 521 -3.36 8.68 25.93
C LYS A 521 -3.11 7.37 25.17
N ALA A 522 -2.33 7.42 24.11
CA ALA A 522 -1.99 6.24 23.33
C ALA A 522 -1.17 5.22 24.12
N ILE A 523 -0.23 5.70 24.95
CA ILE A 523 0.60 4.85 25.79
C ILE A 523 -0.23 4.17 26.88
N ILE A 524 -1.18 4.88 27.49
CA ILE A 524 -2.10 4.32 28.48
C ILE A 524 -2.98 3.22 27.85
N LEU A 525 -3.56 3.48 26.69
CA LEU A 525 -4.33 2.47 25.95
C LEU A 525 -3.48 1.23 25.64
N TYR A 526 -2.22 1.43 25.23
CA TYR A 526 -1.27 0.35 24.99
C TYR A 526 -1.07 -0.53 26.23
N TYR A 527 -0.82 0.08 27.39
CA TYR A 527 -0.62 -0.69 28.64
C TYR A 527 -1.87 -1.41 29.14
N TYR A 528 -3.05 -0.91 28.78
CA TYR A 528 -4.31 -1.61 29.02
C TYR A 528 -4.61 -2.75 28.03
N GLY A 529 -3.76 -2.93 27.01
CA GLY A 529 -3.94 -3.95 25.97
C GLY A 529 -4.89 -3.54 24.84
N ASP A 530 -5.30 -2.27 24.80
CA ASP A 530 -6.11 -1.72 23.70
C ASP A 530 -5.19 -1.25 22.56
N TYR A 531 -4.56 -2.21 21.89
CA TYR A 531 -3.50 -1.95 20.92
C TYR A 531 -4.01 -1.22 19.66
N ASP A 532 -5.22 -1.51 19.19
CA ASP A 532 -5.79 -0.89 17.99
C ASP A 532 -6.07 0.61 18.21
N ASN A 533 -6.62 0.97 19.35
CA ASN A 533 -6.87 2.36 19.71
C ASN A 533 -5.57 3.08 20.07
N ALA A 534 -4.65 2.41 20.75
CA ALA A 534 -3.29 2.92 21.01
C ALA A 534 -2.60 3.30 19.69
N TYR A 535 -2.62 2.42 18.70
CA TYR A 535 -2.10 2.68 17.36
C TYR A 535 -2.79 3.89 16.72
N THR A 536 -4.11 3.93 16.76
CA THR A 536 -4.90 5.00 16.13
C THR A 536 -4.57 6.38 16.70
N GLU A 537 -4.45 6.49 18.02
CA GLU A 537 -4.06 7.74 18.69
C GLU A 537 -2.61 8.09 18.42
N PHE A 538 -1.70 7.13 18.52
CA PHE A 538 -0.27 7.35 18.36
C PHE A 538 0.12 7.76 16.92
N ASP A 539 -0.42 7.10 15.91
CA ASP A 539 -0.07 7.38 14.50
C ASP A 539 -0.50 8.78 14.04
N LYS A 540 -1.58 9.34 14.62
CA LYS A 540 -1.99 10.73 14.38
C LYS A 540 -0.90 11.72 14.82
N ILE A 541 -0.31 11.46 15.97
CA ILE A 541 0.72 12.31 16.56
C ILE A 541 2.03 12.11 15.82
N PHE A 542 2.41 10.85 15.58
CA PHE A 542 3.63 10.47 14.89
C PHE A 542 3.75 11.11 13.49
N LYS A 543 2.63 11.30 12.78
CA LYS A 543 2.59 11.95 11.46
C LYS A 543 2.88 13.45 11.50
N LYS A 544 2.61 14.10 12.63
CA LYS A 544 2.70 15.58 12.78
C LYS A 544 3.93 16.05 13.51
N THR A 545 4.61 15.15 14.21
CA THR A 545 5.72 15.48 15.11
C THR A 545 7.05 15.10 14.47
N GLN A 546 8.10 15.89 14.73
CA GLN A 546 9.46 15.51 14.36
C GLN A 546 9.85 14.24 15.11
N VAL A 547 10.31 13.24 14.35
CA VAL A 547 10.63 11.93 14.91
C VAL A 547 11.96 11.99 15.65
N THR A 548 11.91 11.80 16.97
CA THR A 548 13.05 11.58 17.86
C THR A 548 13.15 10.09 18.20
N TYR A 549 14.28 9.64 18.75
CA TYR A 549 14.41 8.23 19.14
C TYR A 549 13.36 7.80 20.18
N PRO A 550 13.09 8.57 21.26
CA PRO A 550 12.01 8.23 22.19
C PRO A 550 10.64 8.03 21.49
N LEU A 551 10.27 8.92 20.57
CA LEU A 551 9.02 8.78 19.83
C LEU A 551 9.03 7.55 18.93
N PHE A 552 10.16 7.24 18.29
CA PHE A 552 10.33 6.04 17.47
C PHE A 552 10.24 4.76 18.31
N TYR A 553 10.80 4.74 19.49
CA TYR A 553 10.74 3.62 20.42
C TYR A 553 9.29 3.22 20.76
N PHE A 554 8.46 4.21 21.13
CA PHE A 554 7.04 3.94 21.40
C PHE A 554 6.28 3.54 20.14
N ALA A 555 6.62 4.12 18.96
CA ALA A 555 6.07 3.70 17.69
C ALA A 555 6.38 2.23 17.40
N GLU A 556 7.62 1.78 17.63
CA GLU A 556 8.05 0.40 17.41
C GLU A 556 7.21 -0.58 18.24
N LYS A 557 7.02 -0.29 19.55
CA LYS A 557 6.20 -1.11 20.43
C LYS A 557 4.72 -1.14 20.00
N ILE A 558 4.12 0.04 19.89
CA ILE A 558 2.68 0.17 19.60
C ILE A 558 2.34 -0.40 18.23
N PHE A 559 3.12 -0.10 17.19
CA PHE A 559 2.84 -0.58 15.83
C PHE A 559 3.04 -2.09 15.70
N LYS A 560 4.02 -2.65 16.39
CA LYS A 560 4.25 -4.09 16.41
C LYS A 560 3.12 -4.84 17.10
N ASP A 561 2.78 -4.45 18.33
CA ASP A 561 1.83 -5.18 19.16
C ASP A 561 0.37 -4.99 18.68
N SER A 562 0.07 -3.89 17.98
CA SER A 562 -1.21 -3.70 17.26
C SER A 562 -1.30 -4.45 15.91
N GLY A 563 -0.26 -5.19 15.54
CA GLY A 563 -0.20 -5.90 14.25
C GLY A 563 -0.02 -4.98 13.02
N ASN A 564 0.26 -3.68 13.21
CA ASN A 564 0.48 -2.73 12.12
C ASN A 564 1.93 -2.77 11.59
N THR A 565 2.42 -3.96 11.28
CA THR A 565 3.78 -4.24 10.78
C THR A 565 4.11 -3.45 9.52
N LYS A 566 3.15 -3.28 8.63
CA LYS A 566 3.27 -2.41 7.44
C LYS A 566 3.72 -0.99 7.81
N ARG A 567 3.07 -0.38 8.81
CA ARG A 567 3.40 0.97 9.25
C ARG A 567 4.79 1.03 9.89
N LEU A 568 5.13 0.04 10.69
CA LEU A 568 6.44 -0.08 11.30
C LEU A 568 7.56 -0.17 10.27
N ILE A 569 7.40 -1.02 9.25
CA ILE A 569 8.37 -1.16 8.16
C ILE A 569 8.52 0.15 7.36
N GLN A 570 7.41 0.86 7.07
CA GLN A 570 7.45 2.15 6.39
C GLN A 570 8.21 3.22 7.17
N VAL A 571 7.99 3.28 8.48
CA VAL A 571 8.70 4.20 9.39
C VAL A 571 10.18 3.83 9.45
N SER A 572 10.51 2.55 9.60
CA SER A 572 11.88 2.04 9.62
C SER A 572 12.62 2.29 8.30
N ALA A 573 11.95 2.14 7.15
CA ALA A 573 12.53 2.43 5.83
C ALA A 573 12.87 3.93 5.64
N ASN A 574 12.19 4.81 6.37
CA ASN A 574 12.48 6.25 6.36
C ASN A 574 13.48 6.70 7.43
N ILE A 575 14.03 5.77 8.20
CA ILE A 575 14.88 6.07 9.38
C ILE A 575 16.10 6.93 9.00
N GLY A 576 16.65 6.75 7.81
CA GLY A 576 17.76 7.56 7.31
C GLY A 576 17.48 9.06 7.25
N LYS A 577 16.20 9.46 7.09
CA LYS A 577 15.79 10.88 7.13
C LYS A 577 15.94 11.48 8.53
N TYR A 578 15.87 10.67 9.57
CA TYR A 578 15.98 11.12 10.96
C TYR A 578 17.42 11.38 11.39
N PHE A 579 18.39 10.88 10.61
CA PHE A 579 19.81 11.07 10.92
C PHE A 579 20.36 12.42 10.48
N GLY A 580 19.62 13.18 9.66
CA GLY A 580 20.05 14.50 9.18
C GLY A 580 21.26 14.50 8.22
N TYR A 581 21.77 13.33 7.87
CA TYR A 581 22.80 13.17 6.84
C TYR A 581 22.13 12.85 5.48
N PRO A 582 22.75 13.22 4.35
CA PRO A 582 22.29 12.79 3.04
C PRO A 582 22.43 11.27 2.97
N TYR A 583 21.48 10.61 3.57
CA TYR A 583 21.39 9.17 3.62
C TYR A 583 20.83 8.71 2.26
N SER A 584 21.72 8.19 1.44
CA SER A 584 21.28 7.60 0.18
C SER A 584 20.59 6.27 0.43
N ASP A 585 19.95 5.74 -0.60
CA ASP A 585 19.30 4.43 -0.62
C ASP A 585 20.26 3.23 -0.37
N ASN A 586 21.49 3.48 0.08
CA ASN A 586 22.50 2.45 0.36
C ASN A 586 22.28 1.83 1.75
N VAL A 587 21.32 0.92 1.81
CA VAL A 587 20.97 0.16 3.04
C VAL A 587 22.20 -0.62 3.58
N ASP A 588 23.17 -0.93 2.73
CA ASP A 588 24.38 -1.67 3.13
C ASP A 588 25.30 -0.90 4.10
N LEU A 589 25.18 0.43 4.14
CA LEU A 589 25.89 1.27 5.12
C LEU A 589 25.20 1.36 6.49
N LEU A 590 23.92 0.94 6.58
CA LEU A 590 23.21 0.94 7.85
C LEU A 590 23.81 -0.09 8.81
N PRO A 591 23.85 0.22 10.10
CA PRO A 591 24.06 -0.80 11.13
C PRO A 591 23.02 -1.92 11.07
N ASP A 592 23.39 -3.12 11.52
CA ASP A 592 22.55 -4.31 11.44
C ASP A 592 21.18 -4.13 12.09
N GLU A 593 21.14 -3.41 13.20
CA GLU A 593 19.91 -3.14 13.94
C GLU A 593 18.87 -2.39 13.10
N PHE A 594 19.33 -1.50 12.22
CA PHE A 594 18.43 -0.78 11.29
C PHE A 594 18.08 -1.63 10.06
N ARG A 595 19.06 -2.36 9.51
CA ARG A 595 18.81 -3.26 8.37
C ARG A 595 17.74 -4.29 8.70
N LYS A 596 17.79 -4.91 9.89
CA LYS A 596 16.79 -5.86 10.37
C LYS A 596 15.41 -5.24 10.59
N ARG A 597 15.33 -3.95 10.93
CA ARG A 597 14.04 -3.24 11.03
C ARG A 597 13.43 -2.95 9.65
N VAL A 598 14.25 -2.68 8.66
CA VAL A 598 13.78 -2.46 7.27
C VAL A 598 13.39 -3.77 6.60
N TYR A 599 14.10 -4.87 6.91
CA TYR A 599 13.87 -6.22 6.39
C TYR A 599 13.63 -7.20 7.54
N PRO A 600 12.52 -7.09 8.27
CA PRO A 600 12.24 -7.96 9.41
C PRO A 600 11.86 -9.36 8.97
N ARG A 601 12.13 -10.35 9.84
CA ARG A 601 11.57 -11.71 9.74
C ARG A 601 10.44 -11.82 10.75
N TYR A 602 9.22 -11.91 10.25
CA TYR A 602 8.04 -12.22 11.06
C TYR A 602 7.50 -13.57 10.66
N PHE A 603 6.91 -14.28 11.62
CA PHE A 603 6.28 -15.60 11.39
C PHE A 603 7.30 -16.71 11.04
N ASP A 604 8.51 -16.67 11.59
CA ASP A 604 9.57 -17.67 11.37
C ASP A 604 9.07 -19.09 11.67
N GLU A 605 8.25 -19.25 12.69
CA GLU A 605 7.64 -20.50 13.12
C GLU A 605 6.76 -21.15 12.05
N TYR A 606 6.27 -20.40 11.07
CA TYR A 606 5.50 -20.90 9.93
C TYR A 606 6.32 -20.92 8.65
N VAL A 607 7.10 -19.87 8.38
CA VAL A 607 7.85 -19.71 7.14
C VAL A 607 8.96 -20.73 7.01
N VAL A 608 9.80 -20.87 8.05
CA VAL A 608 11.03 -21.71 7.95
C VAL A 608 10.70 -23.20 7.74
N PRO A 609 9.79 -23.84 8.51
CA PRO A 609 9.47 -25.24 8.32
C PRO A 609 8.81 -25.52 6.97
N GLU A 610 7.94 -24.61 6.50
CA GLU A 610 7.21 -24.81 5.26
C GLU A 610 8.11 -24.60 4.03
N ALA A 611 8.97 -23.57 4.06
CA ALA A 611 9.96 -23.31 3.02
C ALA A 611 10.92 -24.51 2.89
N LYS A 612 11.39 -25.07 4.01
CA LYS A 612 12.24 -26.28 4.02
C LYS A 612 11.54 -27.49 3.40
N TYR A 613 10.25 -27.69 3.71
CA TYR A 613 9.47 -28.81 3.15
C TYR A 613 9.39 -28.74 1.63
N TYR A 614 9.14 -27.55 1.06
CA TYR A 614 9.08 -27.33 -0.38
C TYR A 614 10.44 -27.06 -1.04
N LYS A 615 11.56 -27.13 -0.30
CA LYS A 615 12.94 -26.88 -0.76
C LYS A 615 13.10 -25.47 -1.37
N ILE A 616 12.49 -24.49 -0.73
CA ILE A 616 12.58 -23.06 -1.09
C ILE A 616 13.43 -22.38 -0.03
N GLU A 617 14.29 -21.44 -0.44
CA GLU A 617 15.01 -20.60 0.52
C GLU A 617 14.03 -19.71 1.30
N PRO A 618 14.04 -19.73 2.65
CA PRO A 618 13.16 -18.88 3.46
C PRO A 618 13.25 -17.40 3.06
N ALA A 619 14.45 -16.92 2.71
CA ALA A 619 14.69 -15.56 2.23
C ALA A 619 13.79 -15.16 1.07
N PHE A 620 13.47 -16.06 0.16
CA PHE A 620 12.59 -15.79 -0.98
C PHE A 620 11.12 -15.68 -0.55
N VAL A 621 10.69 -16.50 0.41
CA VAL A 621 9.34 -16.40 0.98
C VAL A 621 9.15 -15.06 1.68
N TYR A 622 10.11 -14.63 2.50
CA TYR A 622 10.08 -13.30 3.15
C TYR A 622 10.03 -12.17 2.13
N ALA A 623 10.78 -12.29 1.03
CA ALA A 623 10.77 -11.29 -0.04
C ALA A 623 9.39 -11.17 -0.69
N ILE A 624 8.73 -12.28 -0.98
CA ILE A 624 7.34 -12.30 -1.49
C ILE A 624 6.39 -11.67 -0.48
N MET A 625 6.39 -12.11 0.78
CA MET A 625 5.50 -11.57 1.83
C MET A 625 5.69 -10.06 2.02
N ARG A 626 6.94 -9.59 1.96
CA ARG A 626 7.24 -8.17 2.08
C ARG A 626 6.62 -7.36 0.95
N GLU A 627 6.73 -7.82 -0.28
CA GLU A 627 6.23 -7.08 -1.46
C GLU A 627 4.71 -7.21 -1.64
N GLU A 628 4.10 -8.29 -1.15
CA GLU A 628 2.65 -8.52 -1.23
C GLU A 628 1.87 -7.72 -0.16
N SER A 629 2.31 -7.76 1.09
CA SER A 629 1.53 -7.21 2.20
C SER A 629 2.30 -6.30 3.15
N LEU A 630 3.63 -6.25 3.09
CA LEU A 630 4.48 -5.73 4.17
C LEU A 630 4.17 -6.42 5.51
N PHE A 631 3.96 -7.73 5.46
CA PHE A 631 3.63 -8.60 6.60
C PHE A 631 2.30 -8.25 7.30
N ASP A 632 1.35 -7.63 6.62
CA ASP A 632 0.00 -7.39 7.13
C ASP A 632 -0.90 -8.62 6.87
N PRO A 633 -1.29 -9.38 7.92
CA PRO A 633 -2.12 -10.57 7.73
C PRO A 633 -3.55 -10.23 7.29
N LYS A 634 -4.01 -9.00 7.54
CA LYS A 634 -5.35 -8.53 7.16
C LYS A 634 -5.38 -7.81 5.80
N ALA A 635 -4.24 -7.77 5.09
CA ALA A 635 -4.15 -7.09 3.79
C ALA A 635 -5.16 -7.68 2.79
N LYS A 636 -5.87 -6.78 2.09
CA LYS A 636 -6.81 -7.15 1.04
C LYS A 636 -6.63 -6.23 -0.16
N SER A 637 -6.40 -6.83 -1.32
CA SER A 637 -6.29 -6.06 -2.56
C SER A 637 -7.68 -5.71 -3.12
N TRP A 638 -7.74 -4.72 -3.99
CA TRP A 638 -8.98 -4.34 -4.69
C TRP A 638 -9.55 -5.45 -5.59
N VAL A 639 -8.73 -6.42 -6.03
CA VAL A 639 -9.16 -7.61 -6.79
C VAL A 639 -9.52 -8.80 -5.92
N GLY A 640 -9.40 -8.68 -4.59
CA GLY A 640 -9.79 -9.71 -3.63
C GLY A 640 -8.68 -10.68 -3.21
N ALA A 641 -7.41 -10.39 -3.52
CA ALA A 641 -6.30 -11.14 -2.93
C ALA A 641 -6.17 -10.83 -1.43
N MET A 642 -5.83 -11.81 -0.60
CA MET A 642 -5.91 -11.70 0.86
C MET A 642 -4.66 -12.21 1.58
N GLY A 643 -4.36 -11.57 2.70
CA GLY A 643 -3.38 -12.00 3.70
C GLY A 643 -1.93 -11.75 3.33
N LEU A 644 -1.02 -12.36 4.09
CA LEU A 644 0.42 -12.13 4.04
C LEU A 644 1.05 -12.31 2.65
N MET A 645 0.61 -13.35 1.92
CA MET A 645 1.10 -13.69 0.59
C MET A 645 0.10 -13.33 -0.53
N GLN A 646 -0.94 -12.52 -0.22
CA GLN A 646 -1.93 -12.02 -1.19
C GLN A 646 -2.51 -13.11 -2.10
N LEU A 647 -3.01 -14.17 -1.48
CA LEU A 647 -3.61 -15.27 -2.23
C LEU A 647 -5.02 -14.92 -2.72
N MET A 648 -5.30 -15.18 -4.00
CA MET A 648 -6.67 -15.19 -4.49
C MET A 648 -7.44 -16.35 -3.86
N PRO A 649 -8.71 -16.17 -3.43
CA PRO A 649 -9.50 -17.25 -2.83
C PRO A 649 -9.56 -18.53 -3.67
N THR A 650 -9.63 -18.38 -5.00
CA THR A 650 -9.61 -19.52 -5.93
C THR A 650 -8.28 -20.25 -5.94
N THR A 651 -7.16 -19.53 -5.87
CA THR A 651 -5.82 -20.11 -5.77
C THR A 651 -5.67 -20.83 -4.44
N ALA A 652 -6.04 -20.20 -3.34
CA ALA A 652 -5.98 -20.77 -2.01
C ALA A 652 -6.83 -22.07 -1.89
N ALA A 653 -8.04 -22.08 -2.43
CA ALA A 653 -8.89 -23.28 -2.44
C ALA A 653 -8.28 -24.42 -3.28
N ALA A 654 -7.59 -24.11 -4.38
CA ALA A 654 -6.89 -25.08 -5.19
C ALA A 654 -5.65 -25.63 -4.46
N GLU A 655 -4.86 -24.76 -3.81
CA GLU A 655 -3.71 -25.17 -3.00
C GLU A 655 -4.14 -25.97 -1.77
N ASN A 656 -5.24 -25.61 -1.11
CA ASN A 656 -5.74 -26.33 0.07
C ASN A 656 -6.10 -27.79 -0.20
N LYS A 657 -6.37 -28.16 -1.46
CA LYS A 657 -6.63 -29.56 -1.85
C LYS A 657 -5.36 -30.41 -1.92
N LYS A 658 -4.19 -29.82 -2.13
CA LYS A 658 -2.91 -30.49 -2.40
C LYS A 658 -1.76 -30.13 -1.46
N ALA A 659 -1.93 -29.05 -0.65
CA ALA A 659 -0.93 -28.63 0.32
C ALA A 659 -0.74 -29.69 1.43
N ARG A 660 0.40 -29.58 2.13
CA ARG A 660 0.74 -30.43 3.28
C ARG A 660 -0.34 -30.41 4.38
N TYR A 661 -0.96 -29.25 4.60
CA TYR A 661 -2.04 -29.05 5.55
C TYR A 661 -3.32 -28.68 4.80
N ARG A 662 -4.45 -29.16 5.31
CA ARG A 662 -5.78 -28.82 4.79
C ARG A 662 -6.58 -28.10 5.87
N TYR A 663 -7.27 -27.05 5.48
CA TYR A 663 -8.00 -26.16 6.39
C TYR A 663 -9.50 -26.18 6.11
N ASN A 664 -10.31 -26.28 7.17
CA ASN A 664 -11.76 -26.16 7.11
C ASN A 664 -12.27 -25.63 8.48
N PRO A 665 -12.74 -24.40 8.61
CA PRO A 665 -12.89 -23.43 7.53
C PRO A 665 -11.55 -22.85 7.03
N LEU A 666 -11.53 -22.36 5.80
CA LEU A 666 -10.39 -21.65 5.22
C LEU A 666 -10.44 -20.18 5.57
N ASP A 667 -9.44 -19.69 6.31
CA ASP A 667 -9.25 -18.29 6.65
C ASP A 667 -7.91 -17.77 6.09
N LEU A 668 -7.97 -16.88 5.11
CA LEU A 668 -6.79 -16.29 4.51
C LEU A 668 -6.21 -15.11 5.30
N THR A 669 -6.84 -14.70 6.39
CA THR A 669 -6.30 -13.72 7.33
C THR A 669 -5.53 -14.37 8.47
N ASP A 670 -5.66 -15.70 8.63
CA ASP A 670 -4.83 -16.48 9.54
C ASP A 670 -3.41 -16.63 8.98
N PRO A 671 -2.36 -16.18 9.70
CA PRO A 671 -0.98 -16.21 9.22
C PRO A 671 -0.51 -17.61 8.82
N LYS A 672 -0.81 -18.61 9.62
CA LYS A 672 -0.37 -19.99 9.38
C LYS A 672 -0.98 -20.55 8.10
N GLN A 673 -2.29 -20.40 7.92
CA GLN A 673 -2.98 -20.88 6.73
C GLN A 673 -2.49 -20.17 5.48
N ASN A 674 -2.36 -18.86 5.53
CA ASN A 674 -1.93 -18.04 4.39
C ASN A 674 -0.51 -18.38 3.95
N ILE A 675 0.44 -18.51 4.90
CA ILE A 675 1.83 -18.87 4.63
C ILE A 675 1.92 -20.30 4.06
N ASN A 676 1.28 -21.28 4.69
CA ASN A 676 1.37 -22.65 4.22
C ASN A 676 0.84 -22.83 2.80
N LEU A 677 -0.28 -22.19 2.47
CA LEU A 677 -0.85 -22.25 1.12
C LEU A 677 -0.03 -21.43 0.11
N GLY A 678 0.50 -20.30 0.52
CA GLY A 678 1.35 -19.45 -0.33
C GLY A 678 2.69 -20.12 -0.67
N VAL A 679 3.32 -20.76 0.30
CA VAL A 679 4.58 -21.52 0.09
C VAL A 679 4.32 -22.77 -0.74
N SER A 680 3.18 -23.45 -0.54
CA SER A 680 2.75 -24.55 -1.43
C SER A 680 2.63 -24.08 -2.88
N HIS A 681 2.02 -22.91 -3.10
CA HIS A 681 1.91 -22.32 -4.44
C HIS A 681 3.28 -22.00 -5.05
N LEU A 682 4.20 -21.43 -4.26
CA LEU A 682 5.59 -21.21 -4.70
C LEU A 682 6.27 -22.53 -5.08
N GLY A 683 6.14 -23.58 -4.27
CA GLY A 683 6.68 -24.91 -4.56
C GLY A 683 6.17 -25.47 -5.89
N TRP A 684 4.87 -25.30 -6.15
CA TRP A 684 4.29 -25.67 -7.43
C TRP A 684 4.86 -24.83 -8.60
N LEU A 685 5.06 -23.53 -8.41
CA LEU A 685 5.66 -22.67 -9.44
C LEU A 685 7.10 -23.09 -9.75
N PHE A 686 7.94 -23.35 -8.75
CA PHE A 686 9.30 -23.85 -8.95
C PHE A 686 9.31 -25.15 -9.74
N SER A 687 8.46 -26.10 -9.38
CA SER A 687 8.35 -27.40 -10.06
C SER A 687 7.83 -27.25 -11.49
N SER A 688 6.75 -26.49 -11.67
CA SER A 688 6.09 -26.31 -12.98
C SER A 688 6.95 -25.56 -14.00
N GLN A 689 7.81 -24.66 -13.52
CA GLN A 689 8.76 -23.94 -14.35
C GLN A 689 10.06 -24.71 -14.59
N LYS A 690 10.31 -25.84 -13.90
CA LYS A 690 11.60 -26.52 -13.85
C LYS A 690 12.73 -25.52 -13.58
N ALA A 691 12.54 -24.66 -12.57
CA ALA A 691 13.30 -23.43 -12.47
C ALA A 691 14.16 -23.35 -11.22
N SER A 692 15.46 -23.12 -11.43
CA SER A 692 16.35 -22.41 -10.51
C SER A 692 16.26 -20.87 -10.66
N ASN A 693 15.34 -20.36 -11.48
CA ASN A 693 15.24 -18.94 -11.85
C ASN A 693 14.17 -18.23 -10.99
N TYR A 694 14.60 -17.62 -9.89
CA TYR A 694 13.75 -16.85 -8.97
C TYR A 694 13.00 -15.69 -9.65
N ILE A 695 13.56 -15.09 -10.69
CA ILE A 695 12.92 -14.01 -11.46
C ILE A 695 11.68 -14.51 -12.17
N LEU A 696 11.75 -15.67 -12.84
CA LEU A 696 10.59 -16.26 -13.51
C LEU A 696 9.54 -16.75 -12.52
N VAL A 697 9.95 -17.25 -11.35
CA VAL A 697 9.02 -17.67 -10.30
C VAL A 697 8.29 -16.45 -9.74
N ALA A 698 8.99 -15.36 -9.41
CA ALA A 698 8.38 -14.11 -8.95
C ALA A 698 7.42 -13.53 -10.01
N ALA A 699 7.84 -13.51 -11.28
CA ALA A 699 7.00 -13.06 -12.39
C ALA A 699 5.73 -13.92 -12.54
N SER A 700 5.87 -15.23 -12.38
CA SER A 700 4.75 -16.20 -12.45
C SER A 700 3.79 -16.06 -11.28
N TYR A 701 4.31 -15.75 -10.09
CA TYR A 701 3.51 -15.50 -8.90
C TYR A 701 2.58 -14.29 -9.10
N ASN A 702 3.13 -13.19 -9.56
CA ASN A 702 2.38 -11.94 -9.78
C ASN A 702 1.45 -12.00 -11.01
N ALA A 703 1.93 -12.50 -12.16
CA ALA A 703 1.21 -12.43 -13.43
C ALA A 703 0.52 -13.73 -13.86
N GLY A 704 0.73 -14.80 -13.12
CA GLY A 704 0.22 -16.13 -13.40
C GLY A 704 1.18 -17.00 -14.21
N SER A 705 1.16 -18.30 -13.93
CA SER A 705 2.07 -19.31 -14.48
C SER A 705 2.07 -19.40 -16.01
N GLY A 706 0.93 -19.12 -16.66
CA GLY A 706 0.82 -19.12 -18.12
C GLY A 706 1.73 -18.10 -18.79
N ARG A 707 1.79 -16.88 -18.23
CA ARG A 707 2.69 -15.83 -18.69
C ARG A 707 4.15 -16.16 -18.39
N GLY A 708 4.42 -16.70 -17.20
CA GLY A 708 5.76 -17.17 -16.84
C GLY A 708 6.30 -18.21 -17.82
N ARG A 709 5.48 -19.20 -18.22
CA ARG A 709 5.88 -20.17 -19.26
C ARG A 709 6.16 -19.52 -20.61
N ARG A 710 5.36 -18.52 -21.02
CA ARG A 710 5.59 -17.76 -22.25
C ARG A 710 6.94 -17.02 -22.19
N TRP A 711 7.21 -16.28 -21.11
CA TRP A 711 8.49 -15.58 -20.97
C TRP A 711 9.67 -16.53 -20.95
N LYS A 712 9.54 -17.69 -20.29
CA LYS A 712 10.57 -18.72 -20.32
C LYS A 712 10.82 -19.24 -21.72
N ALA A 713 9.78 -19.56 -22.49
CA ALA A 713 9.88 -20.08 -23.84
C ALA A 713 10.45 -19.07 -24.82
N GLU A 714 10.04 -17.79 -24.70
CA GLU A 714 10.45 -16.73 -25.65
C GLU A 714 11.84 -16.15 -25.33
N TYR A 715 12.22 -16.07 -24.05
CA TYR A 715 13.37 -15.30 -23.59
C TYR A 715 14.24 -16.00 -22.55
N GLY A 716 13.91 -17.25 -22.20
CA GLY A 716 14.63 -18.04 -21.21
C GLY A 716 16.07 -18.26 -21.63
N THR A 717 16.99 -17.86 -20.76
CA THR A 717 18.44 -18.10 -20.91
C THR A 717 18.98 -18.58 -19.58
N ASN A 718 20.26 -19.03 -19.60
CA ASN A 718 20.96 -19.37 -18.36
C ASN A 718 21.18 -18.15 -17.45
N ASN A 719 21.08 -16.93 -18.00
CA ASN A 719 21.19 -15.70 -17.24
C ASN A 719 19.80 -15.17 -16.88
N MET A 720 19.42 -15.31 -15.60
CA MET A 720 18.12 -14.90 -15.12
C MET A 720 17.90 -13.37 -15.19
N TYR A 721 18.95 -12.56 -15.03
CA TYR A 721 18.84 -11.09 -15.07
C TYR A 721 18.55 -10.59 -16.49
N ARG A 722 19.11 -11.25 -17.52
CA ARG A 722 18.76 -11.01 -18.93
C ARG A 722 17.29 -11.34 -19.16
N THR A 723 16.80 -12.51 -18.71
CA THR A 723 15.40 -12.92 -18.86
C THR A 723 14.45 -11.90 -18.23
N GLY A 724 14.80 -11.33 -17.09
CA GLY A 724 13.99 -10.33 -16.38
C GLY A 724 13.73 -9.06 -17.20
N ARG A 725 14.58 -8.71 -18.17
CA ARG A 725 14.37 -7.53 -19.05
C ARG A 725 13.23 -7.69 -20.04
N PHE A 726 12.81 -8.91 -20.32
CA PHE A 726 11.75 -9.21 -21.29
C PHE A 726 10.34 -9.36 -20.69
N ILE A 727 10.18 -9.16 -19.40
CA ILE A 727 8.87 -9.11 -18.77
C ILE A 727 8.10 -7.91 -19.33
N ASP A 728 7.05 -8.17 -20.11
CA ASP A 728 6.33 -7.17 -20.88
C ASP A 728 5.11 -6.57 -20.14
N ILE A 729 4.91 -6.95 -18.88
CA ILE A 729 3.92 -6.38 -17.97
C ILE A 729 4.64 -5.48 -16.98
N GLU A 730 4.40 -4.17 -17.09
CA GLU A 730 5.07 -3.15 -16.28
C GLU A 730 4.96 -3.41 -14.77
N GLU A 731 3.77 -3.73 -14.27
CA GLU A 731 3.54 -4.04 -12.86
C GLU A 731 4.39 -5.23 -12.41
N THR A 732 4.44 -6.29 -13.23
CA THR A 732 5.23 -7.49 -12.94
C THR A 732 6.72 -7.24 -13.04
N GLU A 733 7.17 -6.41 -13.99
CA GLU A 733 8.57 -5.98 -14.11
C GLU A 733 9.04 -5.28 -12.82
N TYR A 734 8.26 -4.30 -12.32
CA TYR A 734 8.53 -3.62 -11.05
C TYR A 734 8.47 -4.56 -9.84
N TYR A 735 7.49 -5.46 -9.84
CA TYR A 735 7.34 -6.44 -8.77
C TYR A 735 8.57 -7.33 -8.65
N VAL A 736 9.03 -7.88 -9.77
CA VAL A 736 10.22 -8.74 -9.82
C VAL A 736 11.46 -8.00 -9.32
N GLU A 737 11.69 -6.76 -9.76
CA GLU A 737 12.82 -5.96 -9.28
C GLU A 737 12.79 -5.81 -7.75
N ARG A 738 11.62 -5.52 -7.16
CA ARG A 738 11.47 -5.37 -5.71
C ARG A 738 11.64 -6.69 -4.96
N VAL A 739 11.01 -7.77 -5.45
CA VAL A 739 11.14 -9.09 -4.83
C VAL A 739 12.59 -9.57 -4.83
N ILE A 740 13.30 -9.46 -5.95
CA ILE A 740 14.69 -9.89 -6.02
C ILE A 740 15.59 -9.02 -5.16
N LYS A 741 15.35 -7.69 -5.13
CA LYS A 741 16.06 -6.79 -4.20
C LYS A 741 15.85 -7.23 -2.75
N SER A 742 14.61 -7.50 -2.35
CA SER A 742 14.28 -7.94 -0.99
C SER A 742 14.88 -9.32 -0.69
N TYR A 743 14.80 -10.26 -1.62
CA TYR A 743 15.44 -11.59 -1.50
C TYR A 743 16.95 -11.49 -1.26
N GLU A 744 17.64 -10.62 -2.01
CA GLU A 744 19.07 -10.38 -1.86
C GLU A 744 19.43 -9.86 -0.45
N TYR A 745 18.60 -9.02 0.13
CA TYR A 745 18.81 -8.55 1.50
C TYR A 745 18.52 -9.63 2.53
N TYR A 746 17.41 -10.35 2.43
CA TYR A 746 17.08 -11.44 3.37
C TYR A 746 18.12 -12.55 3.37
N SER A 747 18.61 -12.97 2.21
CA SER A 747 19.62 -14.02 2.07
C SER A 747 20.98 -13.65 2.67
N LYS A 748 21.26 -12.35 2.84
CA LYS A 748 22.52 -11.84 3.39
C LYS A 748 22.44 -11.49 4.88
N TYR A 749 21.33 -10.86 5.29
CA TYR A 749 21.17 -10.40 6.68
C TYR A 749 20.81 -11.53 7.65
N TYR A 750 20.25 -12.60 7.13
CA TYR A 750 19.85 -13.78 7.90
C TYR A 750 20.48 -15.01 7.27
N LYS A 751 21.71 -15.29 7.68
CA LYS A 751 22.34 -16.59 7.40
C LYS A 751 21.81 -17.57 8.45
N ASP A 752 20.97 -18.48 8.01
CA ASP A 752 20.48 -19.59 8.83
C ASP A 752 21.56 -20.66 8.94
#